data_eff7cb5e1840c7945e659e108f5f1006
#
_entry.id   eff7cb5e1840c7945e659e108f5f1006
#
_cell.length_a   1.000
_cell.length_b   1.000
_cell.length_c   1.000
_cell.angle_alpha   90.00
_cell.angle_beta   90.00
_cell.angle_gamma   90.00
#
_symmetry.space_group_name_H-M   'P 1'
#
loop_
_entity.id
_entity.type
_entity.pdbx_description
1 polymer ?
#
loop_
_entity_poly.entity_id
_entity_poly.type
_entity_poly.pdbx_seq_one_letter_code
_entity_poly.pdbx_strand_id
1 'polypeptide(L)'
;MRAVSLSRFLALCLAAGALVVTSAGARDAEVIGDDRPEVGDRRGALVDEVVFTQQSDVGKVAGLIEAGDYHLYAQGVTSNTVFRRLRDSRQTGYERAFGSSTELTLNPAGPELADGSLNPFAVRAIREAMNWLVDRRHVAQEIYGGLAVPRFMPVNTAFPDYARMAAEARALELEYAHDPERARRVLREEMRALGAELQDGTWYHQGEPVELTLLIRTEDARKQVGDYVANLLADEGFRVSRQYRTAEEASRIWIATDPAAGEWHLYTGSWVSTMINRDVARNLSYYYTPRGRPDPLWQAYDPVEELDTIAQRLEQRDYASTEERQELLTRGMELALEDSARIWLVDQTNVIPRAADVALAADLAGGIAGSRLWPYTLRFRDRLGGQMVFAAPSLLTEPWNPVAGSNWLFDTMITRALGDAPVLPDPFTGLHWPQRISGATVTVQEGVPVERTHDWLELERSERITVPDEAWIDWDPEARQFVTAGDKHPDGITARTRTVIRYEEGYLDRRWHDGSRMSLADIVLPWILTFARADEASPLFDGSYMPRFELFQSHFRGWHIRDTDPLEIAIYSDQIFPDAETIVAQRAPSTQPWHTLALGIRAERNGELAFSSDKADRKRIEWLSLVSGPSLEVLERKLANARDDGEVPYADVLGAYQRDGEVAARFDALADWYDKRRHFWVGDGPFYLHAVHPVERTVVLRRYEDFPDPADKWLRFSEPAIPELALDGPLMVETGSGARFSLGITFQGESYPPDAIQGATFMLFDGDGELVHEGAAQRSDDGGWQVTLDAEQVAALGSGANSLEVVVTSSRVALPSFASHAFATVPPGTEALETAP
;
A
#
# COMPACT_ATOMS: atom_id res chain seq x y z
N MET A 1 -41.55 18.07 33.59
CA MET A 1 -40.09 18.15 33.50
C MET A 1 -39.61 16.97 32.69
N ARG A 2 -39.87 16.95 31.40
CA ARG A 2 -39.42 15.91 30.40
C ARG A 2 -39.42 16.48 28.99
N ALA A 3 -39.12 17.77 28.82
CA ALA A 3 -39.13 18.43 27.49
C ALA A 3 -37.77 19.08 27.12
N VAL A 4 -36.67 18.78 27.83
CA VAL A 4 -35.38 19.41 27.61
C VAL A 4 -34.39 18.44 26.94
N SER A 5 -34.73 17.15 26.82
CA SER A 5 -33.82 16.14 26.29
C SER A 5 -33.86 16.02 24.74
N LEU A 6 -35.03 16.27 24.12
CA LEU A 6 -35.18 16.05 22.66
C LEU A 6 -34.50 17.11 21.81
N SER A 7 -34.40 18.36 22.27
CA SER A 7 -33.76 19.43 21.47
C SER A 7 -32.23 19.35 21.44
N ARG A 8 -31.59 18.66 22.40
CA ARG A 8 -30.14 18.43 22.38
C ARG A 8 -29.74 17.23 21.52
N PHE A 9 -30.65 16.27 21.36
CA PHE A 9 -30.39 15.12 20.46
C PHE A 9 -30.53 15.50 18.99
N LEU A 10 -31.52 16.34 18.67
CA LEU A 10 -31.65 16.84 17.27
C LEU A 10 -30.49 17.74 16.85
N ALA A 11 -29.95 18.55 17.78
CA ALA A 11 -28.78 19.38 17.50
C ALA A 11 -27.47 18.56 17.33
N LEU A 12 -27.38 17.36 17.94
CA LEU A 12 -26.21 16.46 17.74
C LEU A 12 -26.29 15.66 16.43
N CYS A 13 -27.50 15.31 16.00
CA CYS A 13 -27.69 14.63 14.69
C CYS A 13 -27.46 15.59 13.52
N LEU A 14 -27.78 16.87 13.65
CA LEU A 14 -27.49 17.89 12.62
C LEU A 14 -25.99 18.22 12.49
N ALA A 15 -25.19 17.96 13.53
CA ALA A 15 -23.72 18.13 13.44
C ALA A 15 -23.01 16.91 12.81
N ALA A 16 -23.65 15.75 12.71
CA ALA A 16 -23.09 14.56 12.06
C ALA A 16 -23.36 14.50 10.55
N GLY A 17 -24.33 15.28 10.05
CA GLY A 17 -24.71 15.31 8.64
C GLY A 17 -23.92 16.26 7.74
N ALA A 18 -22.94 16.99 8.27
CA ALA A 18 -22.17 17.97 7.51
C ALA A 18 -20.67 17.64 7.51
N LEU A 19 -20.31 16.41 7.21
CA LEU A 19 -19.11 16.17 6.44
C LEU A 19 -19.49 16.18 4.94
N VAL A 20 -20.18 17.22 4.53
CA VAL A 20 -19.81 17.87 3.30
C VAL A 20 -18.34 18.24 3.56
N VAL A 21 -17.41 17.44 3.03
CA VAL A 21 -16.19 18.04 2.52
C VAL A 21 -16.71 19.10 1.55
N THR A 22 -17.15 20.22 2.10
CA THR A 22 -17.14 21.43 1.32
C THR A 22 -15.71 21.41 0.82
N SER A 23 -15.55 21.18 -0.48
CA SER A 23 -14.48 21.78 -1.24
C SER A 23 -14.53 23.26 -0.85
N ALA A 24 -13.98 23.54 0.37
CA ALA A 24 -13.80 24.91 0.81
C ALA A 24 -12.84 25.47 -0.20
N GLY A 25 -13.46 26.04 -1.25
CA GLY A 25 -12.86 26.86 -2.24
C GLY A 25 -11.51 26.31 -2.70
N ALA A 26 -11.46 25.36 -3.66
CA ALA A 26 -10.84 25.77 -4.89
C ALA A 26 -11.55 27.07 -5.27
N ARG A 27 -11.10 28.21 -4.70
CA ARG A 27 -11.39 29.51 -5.31
C ARG A 27 -10.89 29.34 -6.71
N ASP A 28 -11.84 29.45 -7.65
CA ASP A 28 -11.66 29.62 -9.06
C ASP A 28 -10.18 29.50 -9.50
N ALA A 29 -9.61 28.27 -9.50
CA ALA A 29 -8.70 27.96 -10.54
C ALA A 29 -9.61 28.07 -11.76
N GLU A 30 -9.54 29.16 -12.50
CA GLU A 30 -9.96 29.19 -13.89
C GLU A 30 -9.71 27.81 -14.43
N VAL A 31 -10.72 27.19 -15.02
CA VAL A 31 -10.59 25.96 -15.81
C VAL A 31 -9.52 26.29 -16.83
N ILE A 32 -8.28 26.02 -16.48
CA ILE A 32 -7.13 26.13 -17.38
C ILE A 32 -7.35 24.95 -18.30
N GLY A 33 -7.72 25.26 -19.52
CA GLY A 33 -7.92 24.29 -20.57
C GLY A 33 -6.73 23.36 -20.62
N ASP A 34 -6.99 22.10 -20.94
CA ASP A 34 -6.12 20.92 -21.04
C ASP A 34 -4.63 21.25 -20.71
N ASP A 35 -4.25 21.13 -19.44
CA ASP A 35 -2.94 21.51 -18.85
C ASP A 35 -1.78 20.62 -19.38
N ARG A 36 -1.98 19.97 -20.54
CA ARG A 36 -0.96 19.14 -21.15
C ARG A 36 -0.04 20.02 -21.99
N PRO A 37 1.25 20.09 -21.61
CA PRO A 37 2.20 20.83 -22.43
C PRO A 37 2.31 20.17 -23.83
N GLU A 38 2.40 20.98 -24.86
CA GLU A 38 2.79 20.48 -26.18
C GLU A 38 4.23 19.97 -26.10
N VAL A 39 4.39 18.64 -26.08
CA VAL A 39 5.71 18.01 -25.86
C VAL A 39 6.56 17.93 -27.13
N GLY A 40 5.95 18.14 -28.33
CA GLY A 40 6.65 18.04 -29.62
C GLY A 40 7.34 16.66 -29.78
N ASP A 41 8.60 16.67 -30.18
CA ASP A 41 9.40 15.45 -30.32
C ASP A 41 10.11 15.00 -29.04
N ARG A 42 9.79 15.61 -27.88
CA ARG A 42 10.41 15.27 -26.60
C ARG A 42 10.12 13.84 -26.20
N ARG A 43 11.17 13.13 -25.75
CA ARG A 43 11.09 11.76 -25.27
C ARG A 43 11.46 11.68 -23.79
N GLY A 44 10.93 10.68 -23.09
CA GLY A 44 11.19 10.39 -21.68
C GLY A 44 10.63 11.45 -20.73
N ALA A 45 11.43 11.90 -19.78
CA ALA A 45 10.99 12.82 -18.74
C ALA A 45 10.67 14.22 -19.28
N LEU A 46 9.71 14.90 -18.61
CA LEU A 46 9.27 16.25 -18.97
C LEU A 46 10.16 17.34 -18.39
N VAL A 47 10.97 17.05 -17.36
CA VAL A 47 12.00 17.94 -16.80
C VAL A 47 13.39 17.45 -17.20
N ASP A 48 14.40 18.32 -17.16
CA ASP A 48 15.76 17.97 -17.60
C ASP A 48 16.60 17.42 -16.45
N GLU A 49 16.38 17.93 -15.24
CA GLU A 49 17.16 17.54 -14.06
C GLU A 49 16.29 17.53 -12.80
N VAL A 50 16.52 16.53 -11.94
CA VAL A 50 15.91 16.45 -10.61
C VAL A 50 17.02 16.35 -9.58
N VAL A 51 17.06 17.31 -8.65
CA VAL A 51 17.99 17.33 -7.54
C VAL A 51 17.26 16.89 -6.28
N PHE A 52 17.57 15.71 -5.78
CA PHE A 52 17.06 15.24 -4.49
C PHE A 52 17.96 15.75 -3.37
N THR A 53 17.36 16.28 -2.31
CA THR A 53 18.09 16.76 -1.13
C THR A 53 17.39 16.35 0.15
N GLN A 54 18.14 16.18 1.23
CA GLN A 54 17.57 15.80 2.51
C GLN A 54 17.05 17.01 3.28
N GLN A 55 15.81 16.91 3.77
CA GLN A 55 15.19 17.85 4.71
C GLN A 55 14.36 17.07 5.73
N SER A 56 14.87 16.95 6.93
CA SER A 56 14.21 16.21 8.02
C SER A 56 13.18 17.03 8.81
N ASP A 57 13.26 18.36 8.75
CA ASP A 57 12.36 19.26 9.47
C ASP A 57 11.12 19.58 8.62
N VAL A 58 10.05 18.84 8.82
CA VAL A 58 8.75 19.00 8.12
C VAL A 58 8.15 20.39 8.37
N GLY A 59 8.38 21.00 9.52
CA GLY A 59 7.86 22.35 9.85
C GLY A 59 8.38 23.45 8.95
N LYS A 60 9.57 23.28 8.34
CA LYS A 60 10.18 24.23 7.42
C LYS A 60 9.73 24.07 5.98
N VAL A 61 9.22 22.90 5.61
CA VAL A 61 8.95 22.52 4.21
C VAL A 61 8.03 23.51 3.50
N ALA A 62 6.90 23.87 4.11
CA ALA A 62 5.96 24.82 3.50
C ALA A 62 6.63 26.16 3.18
N GLY A 63 7.46 26.70 4.10
CA GLY A 63 8.19 27.95 3.88
C GLY A 63 9.27 27.86 2.80
N LEU A 64 9.94 26.72 2.67
CA LEU A 64 10.96 26.50 1.65
C LEU A 64 10.33 26.33 0.25
N ILE A 65 9.15 25.74 0.16
CA ILE A 65 8.38 25.68 -1.10
C ILE A 65 7.86 27.08 -1.47
N GLU A 66 7.32 27.83 -0.52
CA GLU A 66 6.88 29.22 -0.75
C GLU A 66 8.02 30.14 -1.23
N ALA A 67 9.24 29.90 -0.74
CA ALA A 67 10.43 30.64 -1.15
C ALA A 67 10.98 30.23 -2.53
N GLY A 68 10.53 29.08 -3.07
CA GLY A 68 11.03 28.51 -4.31
C GLY A 68 12.34 27.72 -4.15
N ASP A 69 12.78 27.45 -2.91
CA ASP A 69 13.97 26.64 -2.63
C ASP A 69 13.71 25.16 -2.93
N TYR A 70 12.47 24.71 -2.69
CA TYR A 70 12.01 23.35 -3.01
C TYR A 70 10.77 23.42 -3.90
N HIS A 71 10.66 22.43 -4.79
CA HIS A 71 9.49 22.25 -5.65
C HIS A 71 8.53 21.16 -5.11
N LEU A 72 9.07 20.15 -4.42
CA LEU A 72 8.32 19.01 -3.88
C LEU A 72 8.93 18.52 -2.58
N TYR A 73 8.07 17.88 -1.77
CA TYR A 73 8.51 17.13 -0.60
C TYR A 73 7.91 15.71 -0.65
N ALA A 74 8.75 14.69 -0.50
CA ALA A 74 8.36 13.30 -0.73
C ALA A 74 7.47 12.70 0.35
N GLN A 75 7.49 13.26 1.57
CA GLN A 75 6.74 12.73 2.70
C GLN A 75 5.42 13.47 2.90
N GLY A 76 4.38 12.71 3.21
CA GLY A 76 3.09 13.24 3.64
C GLY A 76 3.17 13.93 5.00
N VAL A 77 2.40 15.00 5.15
CA VAL A 77 2.28 15.81 6.36
C VAL A 77 0.91 15.58 6.97
N THR A 78 0.88 15.24 8.25
CA THR A 78 -0.37 15.07 9.04
C THR A 78 -0.64 16.25 9.98
N SER A 79 0.24 17.25 10.00
CA SER A 79 0.08 18.46 10.82
C SER A 79 -0.97 19.40 10.25
N ASN A 80 -2.06 19.61 10.97
CA ASN A 80 -3.12 20.55 10.59
C ASN A 80 -2.61 22.00 10.40
N THR A 81 -1.60 22.41 11.18
CA THR A 81 -0.99 23.74 11.05
C THR A 81 -0.24 23.88 9.72
N VAL A 82 0.55 22.88 9.34
CA VAL A 82 1.26 22.87 8.05
C VAL A 82 0.26 22.76 6.90
N PHE A 83 -0.76 21.91 7.02
CA PHE A 83 -1.80 21.78 6.01
C PHE A 83 -2.53 23.10 5.74
N ARG A 84 -2.98 23.80 6.80
CA ARG A 84 -3.64 25.11 6.63
C ARG A 84 -2.74 26.12 5.92
N ARG A 85 -1.45 26.15 6.26
CA ARG A 85 -0.49 27.02 5.58
C ARG A 85 -0.37 26.71 4.09
N LEU A 86 -0.25 25.42 3.73
CA LEU A 86 -0.20 24.97 2.33
C LEU A 86 -1.47 25.34 1.58
N ARG A 87 -2.63 25.11 2.16
CA ARG A 87 -3.93 25.40 1.55
C ARG A 87 -4.16 26.90 1.33
N ASP A 88 -3.75 27.74 2.27
CA ASP A 88 -4.00 29.18 2.25
C ASP A 88 -2.95 29.96 1.41
N SER A 89 -1.84 29.34 1.01
CA SER A 89 -0.79 29.93 0.18
C SER A 89 -1.12 29.75 -1.33
N ARG A 90 -0.81 30.80 -2.11
CA ARG A 90 -0.94 30.75 -3.58
C ARG A 90 0.26 30.11 -4.28
N GLN A 91 1.39 29.99 -3.58
CA GLN A 91 2.64 29.43 -4.11
C GLN A 91 2.74 27.92 -3.90
N THR A 92 1.85 27.34 -3.09
CA THR A 92 1.87 25.94 -2.75
C THR A 92 0.62 25.22 -3.24
N GLY A 93 0.79 23.94 -3.55
CA GLY A 93 -0.26 22.96 -3.76
C GLY A 93 0.04 21.72 -2.93
N TYR A 94 -0.79 20.72 -3.05
CA TYR A 94 -0.56 19.44 -2.39
C TYR A 94 -1.25 18.30 -3.13
N GLU A 95 -0.70 17.10 -2.96
CA GLU A 95 -1.36 15.86 -3.31
C GLU A 95 -1.90 15.18 -2.04
N ARG A 96 -2.87 14.26 -2.19
CA ARG A 96 -3.42 13.48 -1.08
C ARG A 96 -3.08 12.01 -1.25
N ALA A 97 -2.79 11.35 -0.12
CA ALA A 97 -2.60 9.91 -0.09
C ALA A 97 -3.34 9.30 1.11
N PHE A 98 -3.91 8.10 0.93
CA PHE A 98 -4.86 7.48 1.82
C PHE A 98 -4.38 6.11 2.37
N GLY A 99 -3.13 5.74 2.10
CA GLY A 99 -2.61 4.42 2.44
C GLY A 99 -2.09 4.25 3.87
N SER A 100 -2.07 5.30 4.69
CA SER A 100 -1.58 5.24 6.06
C SER A 100 -2.69 5.05 7.07
N SER A 101 -2.41 4.30 8.13
CA SER A 101 -3.36 4.08 9.23
C SER A 101 -2.66 4.10 10.58
N THR A 102 -3.43 4.39 11.64
CA THR A 102 -2.98 4.29 13.03
C THR A 102 -3.80 3.24 13.77
N GLU A 103 -3.13 2.49 14.64
CA GLU A 103 -3.74 1.46 15.47
C GLU A 103 -3.08 1.39 16.85
N LEU A 104 -3.70 0.63 17.77
CA LEU A 104 -3.07 0.15 18.99
C LEU A 104 -2.77 -1.34 18.81
N THR A 105 -1.52 -1.70 18.96
CA THR A 105 -1.12 -3.11 19.09
C THR A 105 -1.19 -3.50 20.56
N LEU A 106 -1.90 -4.57 20.87
CA LEU A 106 -2.05 -5.09 22.23
C LEU A 106 -1.17 -6.33 22.41
N ASN A 107 -0.55 -6.43 23.57
CA ASN A 107 0.26 -7.60 23.93
C ASN A 107 -0.68 -8.77 24.30
N PRO A 108 -0.69 -9.89 23.56
CA PRO A 108 -1.61 -10.99 23.82
C PRO A 108 -1.12 -12.00 24.86
N ALA A 109 0.15 -11.90 25.30
CA ALA A 109 0.77 -12.86 26.20
C ALA A 109 0.24 -12.74 27.64
N GLY A 110 0.21 -13.82 28.36
CA GLY A 110 -0.18 -13.85 29.76
C GLY A 110 -1.40 -14.75 30.03
N PRO A 111 -2.24 -14.44 31.06
CA PRO A 111 -2.41 -13.17 31.78
C PRO A 111 -1.32 -12.81 32.79
N GLU A 112 -0.55 -13.74 33.35
CA GLU A 112 0.60 -13.45 34.21
C GLU A 112 1.88 -13.42 33.35
N LEU A 113 2.61 -12.30 33.39
CA LEU A 113 3.84 -12.11 32.62
C LEU A 113 5.05 -12.65 33.42
N ALA A 114 6.21 -12.75 32.76
CA ALA A 114 7.42 -13.34 33.37
C ALA A 114 7.92 -12.57 34.59
N ASP A 115 7.61 -11.29 34.74
CA ASP A 115 7.94 -10.47 35.89
C ASP A 115 6.90 -10.57 37.05
N GLY A 116 5.84 -11.38 36.83
CA GLY A 116 4.73 -11.57 37.76
C GLY A 116 3.65 -10.50 37.70
N SER A 117 3.73 -9.56 36.77
CA SER A 117 2.68 -8.55 36.55
C SER A 117 1.49 -9.14 35.78
N LEU A 118 0.30 -8.55 36.00
CA LEU A 118 -0.92 -8.93 35.29
C LEU A 118 -1.00 -8.19 33.96
N ASN A 119 -1.12 -8.92 32.86
CA ASN A 119 -1.49 -8.39 31.56
C ASN A 119 -2.98 -8.65 31.27
N PRO A 120 -3.86 -7.67 31.41
CA PRO A 120 -5.28 -7.86 31.11
C PRO A 120 -5.55 -8.11 29.62
N PHE A 121 -4.69 -7.65 28.72
CA PHE A 121 -4.86 -7.82 27.28
C PHE A 121 -4.60 -9.26 26.78
N ALA A 122 -4.19 -10.18 27.64
CA ALA A 122 -4.27 -11.61 27.34
C ALA A 122 -5.72 -12.09 27.16
N VAL A 123 -6.70 -11.41 27.77
CA VAL A 123 -8.13 -11.73 27.69
C VAL A 123 -8.76 -11.03 26.48
N ARG A 124 -9.35 -11.81 25.55
CA ARG A 124 -9.98 -11.27 24.34
C ARG A 124 -11.07 -10.26 24.63
N ALA A 125 -11.99 -10.54 25.56
CA ALA A 125 -13.07 -9.62 25.90
C ALA A 125 -12.54 -8.26 26.42
N ILE A 126 -11.40 -8.22 27.10
CA ILE A 126 -10.75 -6.96 27.49
C ILE A 126 -10.17 -6.23 26.27
N ARG A 127 -9.56 -6.96 25.33
CA ARG A 127 -9.08 -6.36 24.08
C ARG A 127 -10.27 -5.82 23.26
N GLU A 128 -11.32 -6.60 23.14
CA GLU A 128 -12.55 -6.21 22.43
C GLU A 128 -13.18 -4.94 23.06
N ALA A 129 -13.21 -4.84 24.39
CA ALA A 129 -13.73 -3.67 25.10
C ALA A 129 -12.99 -2.36 24.74
N MET A 130 -11.73 -2.43 24.29
CA MET A 130 -10.99 -1.25 23.84
C MET A 130 -11.61 -0.62 22.58
N ASN A 131 -12.32 -1.39 21.74
CA ASN A 131 -13.03 -0.85 20.58
C ASN A 131 -14.15 0.12 21.00
N TRP A 132 -14.91 -0.20 22.03
CA TRP A 132 -15.98 0.67 22.56
C TRP A 132 -15.42 1.80 23.43
N LEU A 133 -14.25 1.59 24.07
CA LEU A 133 -13.64 2.59 24.95
C LEU A 133 -13.07 3.78 24.17
N VAL A 134 -12.40 3.52 23.03
CA VAL A 134 -11.69 4.55 22.27
C VAL A 134 -12.65 5.25 21.30
N ASP A 135 -12.85 6.57 21.46
CA ASP A 135 -13.59 7.38 20.50
C ASP A 135 -12.74 7.71 19.27
N ARG A 136 -12.97 6.97 18.20
CA ARG A 136 -12.29 7.16 16.90
C ARG A 136 -12.63 8.49 16.24
N ARG A 137 -13.82 9.04 16.49
CA ARG A 137 -14.22 10.36 15.98
C ARG A 137 -13.41 11.46 16.66
N HIS A 138 -13.21 11.36 17.97
CA HIS A 138 -12.31 12.25 18.71
C HIS A 138 -10.89 12.18 18.16
N VAL A 139 -10.36 10.96 17.91
CA VAL A 139 -9.03 10.78 17.30
C VAL A 139 -8.97 11.47 15.94
N ALA A 140 -9.94 11.23 15.06
CA ALA A 140 -9.96 11.79 13.70
C ALA A 140 -10.10 13.32 13.70
N GLN A 141 -11.01 13.89 14.52
CA GLN A 141 -11.35 15.31 14.47
C GLN A 141 -10.41 16.16 15.32
N GLU A 142 -10.16 15.77 16.57
CA GLU A 142 -9.39 16.59 17.51
C GLU A 142 -7.89 16.34 17.41
N ILE A 143 -7.45 15.08 17.28
CA ILE A 143 -6.03 14.76 17.22
C ILE A 143 -5.47 14.94 15.81
N TYR A 144 -6.16 14.41 14.79
CA TYR A 144 -5.73 14.55 13.38
C TYR A 144 -6.32 15.81 12.68
N GLY A 145 -7.17 16.59 13.36
CA GLY A 145 -7.73 17.84 12.84
C GLY A 145 -8.57 17.67 11.57
N GLY A 146 -9.25 16.52 11.42
CA GLY A 146 -10.04 16.17 10.25
C GLY A 146 -9.23 15.58 9.08
N LEU A 147 -7.92 15.37 9.25
CA LEU A 147 -7.06 14.68 8.26
C LEU A 147 -7.04 13.16 8.48
N ALA A 148 -8.11 12.59 8.95
CA ALA A 148 -8.29 11.16 9.13
C ALA A 148 -9.76 10.80 9.16
N VAL A 149 -10.07 9.53 8.86
CA VAL A 149 -11.41 8.95 9.02
C VAL A 149 -11.34 7.77 9.99
N PRO A 150 -12.39 7.49 10.78
CA PRO A 150 -12.46 6.32 11.65
C PRO A 150 -12.23 5.03 10.88
N ARG A 151 -11.48 4.10 11.48
CA ARG A 151 -11.24 2.75 10.98
C ARG A 151 -11.44 1.74 12.08
N PHE A 152 -12.10 0.62 11.78
CA PHE A 152 -12.42 -0.42 12.75
C PHE A 152 -11.75 -1.76 12.44
N MET A 153 -11.47 -2.03 11.17
CA MET A 153 -11.06 -3.34 10.65
C MET A 153 -9.68 -3.28 9.97
N PRO A 154 -9.03 -4.44 9.74
CA PRO A 154 -7.74 -4.51 9.02
C PRO A 154 -7.85 -4.23 7.51
N VAL A 155 -8.93 -3.56 7.07
CA VAL A 155 -9.16 -3.10 5.69
C VAL A 155 -9.16 -1.59 5.69
N ASN A 156 -8.42 -0.97 4.79
CA ASN A 156 -8.40 0.48 4.62
C ASN A 156 -9.72 0.92 3.96
N THR A 157 -10.39 1.93 4.53
CA THR A 157 -11.69 2.45 4.08
C THR A 157 -11.66 3.07 2.68
N ALA A 158 -10.47 3.42 2.20
CA ALA A 158 -10.26 3.98 0.86
C ALA A 158 -9.94 2.92 -0.21
N PHE A 159 -9.92 1.61 0.11
CA PHE A 159 -9.52 0.57 -0.83
C PHE A 159 -10.71 -0.27 -1.33
N PRO A 160 -10.58 -0.91 -2.51
CA PRO A 160 -11.69 -1.58 -3.17
C PRO A 160 -12.42 -2.65 -2.34
N ASP A 161 -11.69 -3.42 -1.53
CA ASP A 161 -12.31 -4.48 -0.73
C ASP A 161 -13.24 -3.93 0.35
N TYR A 162 -12.97 -2.73 0.91
CA TYR A 162 -13.92 -2.08 1.81
C TYR A 162 -15.23 -1.72 1.09
N ALA A 163 -15.13 -1.19 -0.13
CA ALA A 163 -16.32 -0.84 -0.90
C ALA A 163 -17.19 -2.07 -1.26
N ARG A 164 -16.55 -3.23 -1.48
CA ARG A 164 -17.26 -4.49 -1.77
C ARG A 164 -18.03 -5.05 -0.59
N MET A 165 -17.64 -4.69 0.63
CA MET A 165 -18.30 -5.12 1.87
C MET A 165 -18.87 -3.92 2.65
N ALA A 166 -19.25 -2.85 1.95
CA ALA A 166 -19.58 -1.58 2.60
C ALA A 166 -20.75 -1.69 3.58
N ALA A 167 -21.77 -2.49 3.26
CA ALA A 167 -22.94 -2.66 4.12
C ALA A 167 -22.59 -3.42 5.40
N GLU A 168 -21.91 -4.54 5.29
CA GLU A 168 -21.44 -5.36 6.41
C GLU A 168 -20.42 -4.59 7.24
N ALA A 169 -19.50 -3.87 6.56
CA ALA A 169 -18.52 -3.04 7.23
C ALA A 169 -19.18 -1.95 8.07
N ARG A 170 -20.21 -1.28 7.52
CA ARG A 170 -20.95 -0.24 8.26
C ARG A 170 -21.74 -0.80 9.43
N ALA A 171 -22.36 -1.98 9.29
CA ALA A 171 -23.03 -2.66 10.39
C ALA A 171 -22.05 -2.96 11.54
N LEU A 172 -20.89 -3.53 11.23
CA LEU A 172 -19.84 -3.79 12.23
C LEU A 172 -19.32 -2.50 12.87
N GLU A 173 -19.10 -1.43 12.10
CA GLU A 173 -18.67 -0.13 12.64
C GLU A 173 -19.68 0.49 13.61
N LEU A 174 -20.98 0.29 13.38
CA LEU A 174 -22.06 0.75 14.27
C LEU A 174 -22.13 -0.10 15.53
N GLU A 175 -21.99 -1.43 15.43
CA GLU A 175 -21.93 -2.33 16.58
C GLU A 175 -20.75 -2.01 17.51
N TYR A 176 -19.58 -1.69 16.92
CA TYR A 176 -18.36 -1.33 17.64
C TYR A 176 -18.18 0.18 17.81
N ALA A 177 -19.25 0.96 17.65
CA ALA A 177 -19.25 2.41 17.92
C ALA A 177 -18.89 2.70 19.38
N HIS A 178 -18.36 3.91 19.63
CA HIS A 178 -17.95 4.34 20.96
C HIS A 178 -19.09 4.24 21.99
N ASP A 179 -18.94 3.31 22.94
CA ASP A 179 -19.82 3.07 24.09
C ASP A 179 -18.97 2.80 25.34
N PRO A 180 -18.53 3.86 26.05
CA PRO A 180 -17.66 3.73 27.21
C PRO A 180 -18.36 3.03 28.41
N GLU A 181 -19.70 3.00 28.43
CA GLU A 181 -20.41 2.27 29.49
C GLU A 181 -20.39 0.76 29.23
N ARG A 182 -20.57 0.33 28.00
CA ARG A 182 -20.37 -1.07 27.58
C ARG A 182 -18.94 -1.52 27.84
N ALA A 183 -17.96 -0.73 27.42
CA ALA A 183 -16.54 -1.02 27.69
C ALA A 183 -16.26 -1.20 29.19
N ARG A 184 -16.74 -0.27 30.01
CA ARG A 184 -16.55 -0.30 31.47
C ARG A 184 -17.19 -1.54 32.10
N ARG A 185 -18.36 -1.96 31.64
CA ARG A 185 -19.01 -3.17 32.18
C ARG A 185 -18.15 -4.40 31.93
N VAL A 186 -17.71 -4.58 30.68
CA VAL A 186 -16.87 -5.71 30.26
C VAL A 186 -15.54 -5.70 31.02
N LEU A 187 -14.82 -4.56 31.03
CA LEU A 187 -13.56 -4.42 31.77
C LEU A 187 -13.70 -4.79 33.24
N ARG A 188 -14.77 -4.35 33.93
CA ARG A 188 -15.00 -4.66 35.35
C ARG A 188 -15.32 -6.12 35.60
N GLU A 189 -16.04 -6.77 34.69
CA GLU A 189 -16.37 -8.19 34.78
C GLU A 189 -15.12 -9.04 34.62
N GLU A 190 -14.38 -8.81 33.55
CA GLU A 190 -13.19 -9.60 33.19
C GLU A 190 -12.02 -9.37 34.16
N MET A 191 -11.79 -8.14 34.61
CA MET A 191 -10.76 -7.85 35.63
C MET A 191 -11.04 -8.58 36.92
N ARG A 192 -12.31 -8.68 37.35
CA ARG A 192 -12.69 -9.46 38.53
C ARG A 192 -12.49 -10.97 38.30
N ALA A 193 -12.79 -11.47 37.09
CA ALA A 193 -12.56 -12.84 36.71
C ALA A 193 -11.05 -13.21 36.79
N LEU A 194 -10.19 -12.26 36.47
CA LEU A 194 -8.74 -12.37 36.64
C LEU A 194 -8.27 -12.29 38.09
N GLY A 195 -9.20 -12.10 39.07
CA GLY A 195 -8.87 -11.96 40.48
C GLY A 195 -8.37 -10.58 40.90
N ALA A 196 -8.57 -9.57 40.05
CA ALA A 196 -8.25 -8.18 40.37
C ALA A 196 -9.41 -7.50 41.14
N GLU A 197 -9.09 -6.59 42.05
CA GLU A 197 -10.02 -5.84 42.86
C GLU A 197 -9.89 -4.34 42.60
N LEU A 198 -11.04 -3.65 42.42
CA LEU A 198 -11.04 -2.20 42.28
C LEU A 198 -11.15 -1.56 43.67
N GLN A 199 -10.07 -0.93 44.14
CA GLN A 199 -9.98 -0.26 45.44
C GLN A 199 -9.67 1.24 45.23
N ASP A 200 -10.51 2.12 45.76
CA ASP A 200 -10.37 3.58 45.62
C ASP A 200 -10.12 4.06 44.19
N GLY A 201 -10.76 3.40 43.21
CA GLY A 201 -10.64 3.75 41.80
C GLY A 201 -9.41 3.19 41.09
N THR A 202 -8.62 2.33 41.75
CA THR A 202 -7.43 1.67 41.15
C THR A 202 -7.59 0.15 41.20
N TRP A 203 -7.22 -0.53 40.10
CA TRP A 203 -7.17 -1.99 40.05
C TRP A 203 -5.93 -2.52 40.77
N TYR A 204 -6.13 -3.52 41.66
CA TYR A 204 -5.08 -4.27 42.35
C TYR A 204 -5.21 -5.75 42.01
N HIS A 205 -4.07 -6.38 41.77
CA HIS A 205 -3.94 -7.82 41.63
C HIS A 205 -2.84 -8.33 42.59
N GLN A 206 -3.13 -9.34 43.40
CA GLN A 206 -2.21 -9.89 44.40
C GLN A 206 -1.62 -8.83 45.37
N GLY A 207 -2.36 -7.74 45.60
CA GLY A 207 -1.97 -6.63 46.49
C GLY A 207 -1.15 -5.53 45.85
N GLU A 208 -0.75 -5.68 44.56
CA GLU A 208 -0.05 -4.67 43.81
C GLU A 208 -1.00 -3.99 42.80
N PRO A 209 -0.82 -2.69 42.52
CA PRO A 209 -1.64 -2.00 41.51
C PRO A 209 -1.33 -2.53 40.11
N VAL A 210 -2.36 -2.73 39.31
CA VAL A 210 -2.21 -3.14 37.90
C VAL A 210 -1.65 -1.98 37.10
N GLU A 211 -0.39 -2.10 36.65
CA GLU A 211 0.31 -1.10 35.85
C GLU A 211 0.43 -1.55 34.41
N LEU A 212 0.04 -0.67 33.47
CA LEU A 212 0.12 -0.90 32.03
C LEU A 212 1.22 -0.04 31.42
N THR A 213 2.17 -0.66 30.78
CA THR A 213 3.22 0.03 30.01
C THR A 213 2.74 0.30 28.59
N LEU A 214 2.55 1.59 28.25
CA LEU A 214 2.18 2.03 26.91
C LEU A 214 3.40 2.62 26.19
N LEU A 215 3.84 1.98 25.12
CA LEU A 215 4.87 2.49 24.22
C LEU A 215 4.26 3.51 23.26
N ILE A 216 4.71 4.74 23.32
CA ILE A 216 4.16 5.88 22.58
C ILE A 216 5.19 6.40 21.57
N ARG A 217 4.84 6.36 20.29
CA ARG A 217 5.64 6.94 19.21
C ARG A 217 5.64 8.47 19.29
N THR A 218 6.79 9.08 19.01
CA THR A 218 7.01 10.52 19.21
C THR A 218 7.06 11.37 17.96
N GLU A 219 7.17 10.75 16.78
CA GLU A 219 7.46 11.47 15.54
C GLU A 219 6.24 12.12 14.88
N ASP A 220 5.02 11.75 15.29
CA ASP A 220 3.78 12.24 14.69
C ASP A 220 2.62 12.31 15.70
N ALA A 221 1.37 12.39 15.22
CA ALA A 221 0.16 12.48 16.04
C ALA A 221 -0.05 11.29 16.99
N ARG A 222 0.66 10.16 16.81
CA ARG A 222 0.59 9.01 17.72
C ARG A 222 1.02 9.34 19.14
N LYS A 223 1.82 10.39 19.35
CA LYS A 223 2.09 10.91 20.68
C LYS A 223 0.81 11.35 21.37
N GLN A 224 -0.02 12.12 20.69
CA GLN A 224 -1.30 12.59 21.22
C GLN A 224 -2.31 11.45 21.37
N VAL A 225 -2.34 10.50 20.43
CA VAL A 225 -3.14 9.27 20.53
C VAL A 225 -2.76 8.47 21.77
N GLY A 226 -1.46 8.26 22.01
CA GLY A 226 -0.99 7.54 23.19
C GLY A 226 -1.34 8.25 24.50
N ASP A 227 -1.20 9.58 24.56
CA ASP A 227 -1.61 10.38 25.72
C ASP A 227 -3.13 10.30 25.98
N TYR A 228 -3.93 10.32 24.93
CA TYR A 228 -5.39 10.15 25.01
C TYR A 228 -5.77 8.77 25.56
N VAL A 229 -5.23 7.69 24.97
CA VAL A 229 -5.49 6.32 25.40
C VAL A 229 -5.02 6.07 26.83
N ALA A 230 -3.86 6.61 27.23
CA ALA A 230 -3.38 6.51 28.60
C ALA A 230 -4.31 7.17 29.62
N ASN A 231 -4.95 8.30 29.26
CA ASN A 231 -5.95 8.95 30.09
C ASN A 231 -7.21 8.09 30.21
N LEU A 232 -7.74 7.54 29.11
CA LEU A 232 -8.89 6.63 29.14
C LEU A 232 -8.66 5.43 30.06
N LEU A 233 -7.52 4.79 29.93
CA LEU A 233 -7.16 3.64 30.79
C LEU A 233 -7.00 4.03 32.26
N ALA A 234 -6.47 5.24 32.53
CA ALA A 234 -6.36 5.75 33.90
C ALA A 234 -7.77 6.03 34.50
N ASP A 235 -8.69 6.55 33.73
CA ASP A 235 -10.08 6.79 34.14
C ASP A 235 -10.83 5.47 34.42
N GLU A 236 -10.45 4.36 33.79
CA GLU A 236 -10.95 3.02 34.05
C GLU A 236 -10.22 2.29 35.20
N GLY A 237 -9.26 2.95 35.86
CA GLY A 237 -8.63 2.49 37.09
C GLY A 237 -7.27 1.80 36.92
N PHE A 238 -6.67 1.84 35.75
CA PHE A 238 -5.31 1.32 35.55
C PHE A 238 -4.25 2.37 35.90
N ARG A 239 -3.10 1.95 36.42
CA ARG A 239 -1.89 2.78 36.40
C ARG A 239 -1.24 2.68 35.03
N VAL A 240 -0.95 3.81 34.37
CA VAL A 240 -0.37 3.80 33.02
C VAL A 240 1.01 4.44 33.00
N SER A 241 2.01 3.63 32.70
CA SER A 241 3.40 4.04 32.47
C SER A 241 3.58 4.42 31.00
N ARG A 242 3.76 5.72 30.71
CA ARG A 242 3.94 6.23 29.35
C ARG A 242 5.41 6.22 28.97
N GLN A 243 5.75 5.40 27.99
CA GLN A 243 7.10 5.30 27.48
C GLN A 243 7.19 5.89 26.07
N TYR A 244 7.69 7.12 25.99
CA TYR A 244 7.90 7.80 24.72
C TYR A 244 9.14 7.27 24.01
N ARG A 245 9.00 6.82 22.77
CA ARG A 245 10.05 6.17 21.97
C ARG A 245 10.00 6.64 20.53
N THR A 246 11.18 6.72 19.90
CA THR A 246 11.30 6.79 18.45
C THR A 246 10.92 5.47 17.81
N ALA A 247 10.79 5.45 16.46
CA ALA A 247 10.51 4.22 15.70
C ALA A 247 11.50 3.11 16.03
N GLU A 248 12.78 3.44 15.97
CA GLU A 248 13.87 2.49 16.18
C GLU A 248 13.88 1.93 17.61
N GLU A 249 13.75 2.81 18.61
CA GLU A 249 13.70 2.39 20.02
C GLU A 249 12.48 1.53 20.31
N ALA A 250 11.30 1.90 19.80
CA ALA A 250 10.09 1.12 20.02
C ALA A 250 10.18 -0.27 19.36
N SER A 251 10.74 -0.36 18.14
CA SER A 251 10.86 -1.63 17.41
C SER A 251 11.74 -2.64 18.13
N ARG A 252 12.77 -2.18 18.83
CA ARG A 252 13.63 -3.03 19.66
C ARG A 252 12.88 -3.65 20.86
N ILE A 253 11.74 -3.09 21.23
CA ILE A 253 10.89 -3.56 22.33
C ILE A 253 9.74 -4.40 21.76
N TRP A 254 8.78 -3.79 21.06
CA TRP A 254 7.52 -4.46 20.72
C TRP A 254 7.63 -5.54 19.63
N ILE A 255 8.66 -5.45 18.74
CA ILE A 255 8.92 -6.47 17.71
C ILE A 255 9.96 -7.51 18.19
N ALA A 256 11.08 -7.04 18.76
CA ALA A 256 12.26 -7.87 18.96
C ALA A 256 12.28 -8.61 20.31
N THR A 257 11.48 -8.18 21.31
CA THR A 257 11.42 -8.87 22.62
C THR A 257 10.26 -9.86 22.66
N ASP A 258 10.40 -10.86 23.54
CA ASP A 258 9.31 -11.78 23.86
C ASP A 258 8.18 -11.01 24.56
N PRO A 259 6.93 -11.01 24.03
CA PRO A 259 5.80 -10.33 24.66
C PRO A 259 5.55 -10.77 26.10
N ALA A 260 5.88 -12.04 26.44
CA ALA A 260 5.73 -12.57 27.79
C ALA A 260 6.74 -11.98 28.79
N ALA A 261 7.78 -11.28 28.33
CA ALA A 261 8.78 -10.65 29.21
C ALA A 261 8.22 -9.46 30.02
N GLY A 262 7.07 -8.88 29.63
CA GLY A 262 6.41 -7.82 30.38
C GLY A 262 6.97 -6.41 30.14
N GLU A 263 7.78 -6.20 29.11
CA GLU A 263 8.37 -4.90 28.82
C GLU A 263 7.35 -3.87 28.30
N TRP A 264 6.21 -4.33 27.76
CA TRP A 264 5.15 -3.51 27.23
C TRP A 264 3.78 -4.21 27.24
N HIS A 265 2.70 -3.42 27.25
CA HIS A 265 1.31 -3.89 27.18
C HIS A 265 0.57 -3.38 25.94
N LEU A 266 0.84 -2.12 25.55
CA LEU A 266 0.24 -1.49 24.38
C LEU A 266 1.30 -0.70 23.61
N TYR A 267 1.09 -0.57 22.30
CA TYR A 267 1.94 0.22 21.41
C TYR A 267 1.09 1.05 20.43
N THR A 268 1.45 2.30 20.20
CA THR A 268 0.83 3.15 19.18
C THR A 268 1.43 2.86 17.81
N GLY A 269 0.81 1.90 17.09
CA GLY A 269 1.24 1.42 15.79
C GLY A 269 0.79 2.28 14.61
N SER A 270 1.42 2.10 13.48
CA SER A 270 1.00 2.67 12.19
C SER A 270 1.49 1.80 11.04
N TRP A 271 0.68 1.71 10.00
CA TRP A 271 0.97 0.95 8.80
C TRP A 271 0.82 1.83 7.57
N VAL A 272 1.63 1.56 6.54
CA VAL A 272 1.63 2.33 5.30
C VAL A 272 1.53 1.37 4.12
N SER A 273 0.53 1.59 3.27
CA SER A 273 0.46 1.00 1.94
C SER A 273 1.03 2.00 0.94
N THR A 274 2.04 1.59 0.19
CA THR A 274 2.71 2.46 -0.80
C THR A 274 2.07 2.42 -2.19
N MET A 275 1.10 1.54 -2.39
CA MET A 275 0.26 1.42 -3.59
C MET A 275 -1.14 0.98 -3.17
N ILE A 276 -2.13 1.25 -4.03
CA ILE A 276 -3.49 0.77 -3.80
C ILE A 276 -3.49 -0.76 -3.73
N ASN A 277 -3.94 -1.29 -2.59
CA ASN A 277 -4.11 -2.71 -2.41
C ASN A 277 -5.52 -3.12 -2.88
N ARG A 278 -5.58 -3.93 -3.94
CA ARG A 278 -6.83 -4.44 -4.51
C ARG A 278 -7.27 -5.79 -3.95
N ASP A 279 -6.40 -6.44 -3.16
CA ASP A 279 -6.66 -7.74 -2.54
C ASP A 279 -6.10 -7.79 -1.12
N VAL A 280 -6.99 -7.67 -0.14
CA VAL A 280 -6.66 -7.71 1.29
C VAL A 280 -6.69 -9.14 1.87
N ALA A 281 -6.74 -10.17 1.03
CA ALA A 281 -6.84 -11.58 1.44
C ALA A 281 -5.78 -12.01 2.47
N ARG A 282 -4.60 -11.38 2.45
CA ARG A 282 -3.52 -11.68 3.41
C ARG A 282 -3.60 -10.91 4.73
N ASN A 283 -4.48 -9.90 4.84
CA ASN A 283 -4.47 -9.03 6.02
C ASN A 283 -4.81 -9.77 7.31
N LEU A 284 -5.75 -10.72 7.26
CA LEU A 284 -6.09 -11.53 8.43
C LEU A 284 -4.91 -12.40 8.89
N SER A 285 -4.30 -13.16 7.98
CA SER A 285 -3.08 -13.92 8.29
C SER A 285 -1.96 -13.02 8.80
N TYR A 286 -1.74 -11.88 8.14
CA TYR A 286 -0.65 -10.97 8.46
C TYR A 286 -0.79 -10.33 9.83
N TYR A 287 -2.00 -9.91 10.23
CA TYR A 287 -2.18 -9.13 11.46
C TYR A 287 -2.60 -9.95 12.68
N TYR A 288 -3.15 -11.16 12.50
CA TYR A 288 -3.81 -11.91 13.58
C TYR A 288 -3.28 -13.34 13.77
N THR A 289 -2.33 -13.79 12.95
CA THR A 289 -1.82 -15.17 13.04
C THR A 289 -0.29 -15.22 13.10
N PRO A 290 0.29 -16.32 13.62
CA PRO A 290 1.74 -16.54 13.60
C PRO A 290 2.37 -16.55 12.19
N ARG A 291 1.58 -16.84 11.15
CA ARG A 291 2.04 -16.84 9.74
C ARG A 291 2.39 -15.44 9.23
N GLY A 292 1.90 -14.40 9.88
CA GLY A 292 2.11 -13.02 9.43
C GLY A 292 3.57 -12.62 9.36
N ARG A 293 4.32 -12.91 10.42
CA ARG A 293 5.74 -12.56 10.55
C ARG A 293 6.47 -13.52 11.51
N PRO A 294 7.78 -13.72 11.36
CA PRO A 294 8.56 -14.56 12.28
C PRO A 294 8.89 -13.90 13.62
N ASP A 295 8.52 -12.61 13.80
CA ASP A 295 8.85 -11.86 15.02
C ASP A 295 8.10 -12.39 16.26
N PRO A 296 8.67 -12.27 17.48
CA PRO A 296 8.11 -12.85 18.70
C PRO A 296 6.65 -12.49 18.98
N LEU A 297 6.25 -11.24 18.71
CA LEU A 297 4.87 -10.83 18.91
C LEU A 297 3.89 -11.67 18.04
N TRP A 298 4.21 -11.88 16.76
CA TRP A 298 3.35 -12.68 15.89
C TRP A 298 3.29 -14.14 16.31
N GLN A 299 4.42 -14.67 16.82
CA GLN A 299 4.47 -16.04 17.31
C GLN A 299 3.66 -16.23 18.61
N ALA A 300 3.31 -15.14 19.29
CA ALA A 300 2.44 -15.14 20.47
C ALA A 300 0.94 -15.01 20.14
N TYR A 301 0.55 -14.75 18.88
CA TYR A 301 -0.86 -14.74 18.50
C TYR A 301 -1.46 -16.16 18.52
N ASP A 302 -2.63 -16.27 19.15
CA ASP A 302 -3.41 -17.50 19.27
C ASP A 302 -4.88 -17.23 18.85
N PRO A 303 -5.14 -17.07 17.53
CA PRO A 303 -6.48 -16.83 17.04
C PRO A 303 -7.38 -18.03 17.28
N VAL A 304 -8.71 -17.80 17.32
CA VAL A 304 -9.67 -18.91 17.31
C VAL A 304 -9.52 -19.71 16.01
N GLU A 305 -9.79 -21.03 16.07
CA GLU A 305 -9.60 -21.95 14.95
C GLU A 305 -10.34 -21.48 13.67
N GLU A 306 -11.54 -20.90 13.83
CA GLU A 306 -12.33 -20.39 12.71
C GLU A 306 -11.60 -19.21 12.03
N LEU A 307 -11.08 -18.25 12.80
CA LEU A 307 -10.31 -17.12 12.25
C LEU A 307 -9.04 -17.60 11.55
N ASP A 308 -8.32 -18.54 12.16
CA ASP A 308 -7.09 -19.08 11.58
C ASP A 308 -7.36 -19.82 10.26
N THR A 309 -8.43 -20.61 10.21
CA THR A 309 -8.86 -21.33 9.00
C THR A 309 -9.27 -20.37 7.89
N ILE A 310 -10.09 -19.35 8.19
CA ILE A 310 -10.51 -18.34 7.23
C ILE A 310 -9.29 -17.55 6.71
N ALA A 311 -8.42 -17.12 7.61
CA ALA A 311 -7.20 -16.39 7.26
C ALA A 311 -6.31 -17.22 6.31
N GLN A 312 -6.16 -18.52 6.57
CA GLN A 312 -5.40 -19.42 5.73
C GLN A 312 -6.05 -19.63 4.35
N ARG A 313 -7.36 -19.88 4.29
CA ARG A 313 -8.09 -20.03 3.03
C ARG A 313 -7.98 -18.79 2.15
N LEU A 314 -8.18 -17.60 2.72
CA LEU A 314 -8.04 -16.33 2.01
C LEU A 314 -6.60 -16.10 1.51
N GLU A 315 -5.59 -16.39 2.34
CA GLU A 315 -4.18 -16.23 1.95
C GLU A 315 -3.80 -17.19 0.82
N GLN A 316 -4.27 -18.44 0.88
CA GLN A 316 -4.05 -19.47 -0.15
C GLN A 316 -4.97 -19.31 -1.36
N ARG A 317 -5.94 -18.39 -1.28
CA ARG A 317 -6.99 -18.18 -2.30
C ARG A 317 -7.75 -19.49 -2.59
N ASP A 318 -8.09 -20.21 -1.51
CA ASP A 318 -8.87 -21.42 -1.51
C ASP A 318 -10.36 -21.10 -1.37
N TYR A 319 -10.93 -20.58 -2.46
CA TYR A 319 -12.36 -20.29 -2.63
C TYR A 319 -12.73 -20.45 -4.11
N ALA A 320 -13.98 -20.83 -4.36
CA ALA A 320 -14.46 -21.18 -5.69
C ALA A 320 -15.06 -19.98 -6.45
N SER A 321 -15.45 -18.90 -5.75
CA SER A 321 -16.08 -17.73 -6.35
C SER A 321 -15.70 -16.44 -5.63
N THR A 322 -16.03 -15.31 -6.23
CA THR A 322 -15.87 -13.98 -5.64
C THR A 322 -16.81 -13.80 -4.44
N GLU A 323 -18.02 -14.37 -4.51
CA GLU A 323 -19.01 -14.35 -3.44
C GLU A 323 -18.51 -15.11 -2.21
N GLU A 324 -17.99 -16.33 -2.37
CA GLU A 324 -17.39 -17.09 -1.28
C GLU A 324 -16.19 -16.36 -0.66
N ARG A 325 -15.36 -15.72 -1.50
CA ARG A 325 -14.29 -14.85 -1.00
C ARG A 325 -14.84 -13.73 -0.11
N GLN A 326 -15.93 -13.09 -0.55
CA GLN A 326 -16.55 -11.99 0.19
C GLN A 326 -17.13 -12.48 1.52
N GLU A 327 -17.84 -13.59 1.54
CA GLU A 327 -18.37 -14.22 2.76
C GLU A 327 -17.24 -14.54 3.76
N LEU A 328 -16.15 -15.15 3.29
CA LEU A 328 -14.98 -15.44 4.12
C LEU A 328 -14.34 -14.15 4.67
N LEU A 329 -14.25 -13.12 3.85
CA LEU A 329 -13.66 -11.84 4.26
C LEU A 329 -14.51 -11.15 5.32
N THR A 330 -15.83 -11.08 5.12
CA THR A 330 -16.78 -10.50 6.09
C THR A 330 -16.72 -11.23 7.41
N ARG A 331 -16.85 -12.56 7.40
CA ARG A 331 -16.76 -13.37 8.63
C ARG A 331 -15.40 -13.25 9.31
N GLY A 332 -14.33 -13.17 8.55
CA GLY A 332 -12.99 -12.93 9.08
C GLY A 332 -12.82 -11.57 9.74
N MET A 333 -13.51 -10.52 9.23
CA MET A 333 -13.51 -9.18 9.87
C MET A 333 -14.28 -9.16 11.20
N GLU A 334 -15.43 -9.85 11.29
CA GLU A 334 -16.15 -10.05 12.55
C GLU A 334 -15.24 -10.68 13.61
N LEU A 335 -14.64 -11.82 13.27
CA LEU A 335 -13.74 -12.55 14.18
C LEU A 335 -12.48 -11.73 14.54
N ALA A 336 -11.97 -10.90 13.64
CA ALA A 336 -10.86 -10.01 13.92
C ALA A 336 -11.23 -8.90 14.92
N LEU A 337 -12.46 -8.40 14.87
CA LEU A 337 -13.00 -7.47 15.87
C LEU A 337 -13.20 -8.14 17.23
N GLU A 338 -13.74 -9.35 17.26
CA GLU A 338 -13.86 -10.15 18.49
C GLU A 338 -12.48 -10.49 19.10
N ASP A 339 -11.46 -10.81 18.29
CA ASP A 339 -10.10 -11.09 18.77
C ASP A 339 -9.40 -9.84 19.30
N SER A 340 -9.50 -8.74 18.55
CA SER A 340 -8.98 -7.43 18.93
C SER A 340 -7.49 -7.40 19.36
N ALA A 341 -6.66 -8.26 18.80
CA ALA A 341 -5.20 -8.14 18.99
C ALA A 341 -4.68 -6.78 18.54
N ARG A 342 -5.43 -6.11 17.66
CA ARG A 342 -5.20 -4.75 17.17
C ARG A 342 -6.48 -3.94 17.21
N ILE A 343 -6.38 -2.73 17.72
CA ILE A 343 -7.49 -1.76 17.71
C ILE A 343 -7.19 -0.74 16.62
N TRP A 344 -7.83 -0.90 15.46
CA TRP A 344 -7.71 0.06 14.36
C TRP A 344 -8.41 1.35 14.75
N LEU A 345 -7.76 2.47 14.56
CA LEU A 345 -8.26 3.78 15.00
C LEU A 345 -8.69 4.66 13.84
N VAL A 346 -7.78 4.94 12.92
CA VAL A 346 -8.04 5.84 11.79
C VAL A 346 -7.24 5.46 10.56
N ASP A 347 -7.83 5.71 9.38
CA ASP A 347 -7.10 5.90 8.13
C ASP A 347 -6.76 7.38 7.97
N GLN A 348 -5.49 7.66 7.67
CA GLN A 348 -4.96 9.03 7.60
C GLN A 348 -5.05 9.55 6.16
N THR A 349 -5.38 10.83 6.03
CA THR A 349 -5.17 11.58 4.79
C THR A 349 -3.84 12.30 4.89
N ASN A 350 -2.82 11.77 4.22
CA ASN A 350 -1.52 12.42 4.12
C ASN A 350 -1.57 13.54 3.07
N VAL A 351 -1.11 14.71 3.43
CA VAL A 351 -0.98 15.87 2.54
C VAL A 351 0.48 15.99 2.12
N ILE A 352 0.75 15.88 0.83
CA ILE A 352 2.10 15.87 0.27
C ILE A 352 2.39 17.22 -0.41
N PRO A 353 3.28 18.05 0.16
CA PRO A 353 3.50 19.40 -0.29
C PRO A 353 4.19 19.49 -1.66
N ARG A 354 3.73 20.40 -2.51
CA ARG A 354 4.39 20.79 -3.76
C ARG A 354 4.25 22.28 -4.05
N ALA A 355 5.04 22.79 -4.97
CA ALA A 355 4.84 24.12 -5.55
C ALA A 355 3.55 24.15 -6.40
N ALA A 356 2.90 25.30 -6.49
CA ALA A 356 1.63 25.44 -7.22
C ALA A 356 1.78 25.21 -8.73
N ASP A 357 2.94 25.56 -9.29
CA ASP A 357 3.29 25.42 -10.70
C ASP A 357 3.82 24.02 -11.08
N VAL A 358 3.86 23.08 -10.14
CA VAL A 358 4.31 21.69 -10.37
C VAL A 358 3.12 20.75 -10.46
N ALA A 359 3.20 19.76 -11.35
CA ALA A 359 2.23 18.68 -11.48
C ALA A 359 2.94 17.33 -11.70
N LEU A 360 2.32 16.25 -11.22
CA LEU A 360 2.76 14.87 -11.40
C LEU A 360 1.62 13.92 -11.04
N ALA A 361 1.75 12.64 -11.43
CA ALA A 361 0.88 11.58 -10.96
C ALA A 361 1.33 11.09 -9.58
N ALA A 362 0.53 11.33 -8.56
CA ALA A 362 0.71 10.77 -7.22
C ALA A 362 -0.16 9.51 -7.06
N ASP A 363 0.36 8.49 -6.41
CA ASP A 363 -0.41 7.30 -6.07
C ASP A 363 -1.40 7.61 -4.93
N LEU A 364 -2.65 7.18 -5.05
CA LEU A 364 -3.68 7.48 -4.05
C LEU A 364 -3.44 6.81 -2.69
N ALA A 365 -2.65 5.74 -2.62
CA ALA A 365 -2.24 5.16 -1.35
C ALA A 365 -0.91 5.74 -0.86
N GLY A 366 0.15 5.65 -1.67
CA GLY A 366 1.52 5.98 -1.28
C GLY A 366 1.97 7.40 -1.61
N GLY A 367 1.12 8.19 -2.23
CA GLY A 367 1.46 9.55 -2.65
C GLY A 367 2.57 9.61 -3.69
N ILE A 368 3.38 10.66 -3.65
CA ILE A 368 4.48 10.86 -4.60
C ILE A 368 5.55 9.77 -4.45
N ALA A 369 5.92 9.43 -3.23
CA ALA A 369 6.93 8.41 -2.97
C ALA A 369 6.48 6.98 -3.37
N GLY A 370 5.17 6.70 -3.35
CA GLY A 370 4.58 5.45 -3.83
C GLY A 370 4.46 5.37 -5.35
N SER A 371 4.28 6.50 -6.01
CA SER A 371 4.02 6.57 -7.45
C SER A 371 5.15 5.96 -8.28
N ARG A 372 4.78 5.08 -9.22
CA ARG A 372 5.70 4.56 -10.26
C ARG A 372 5.69 5.46 -11.51
N LEU A 373 4.70 6.36 -11.61
CA LEU A 373 4.52 7.25 -12.75
C LEU A 373 5.10 8.65 -12.53
N TRP A 374 5.59 8.99 -11.33
CA TRP A 374 6.18 10.29 -11.11
C TRP A 374 7.34 10.62 -12.07
N PRO A 375 8.22 9.68 -12.48
CA PRO A 375 9.33 10.01 -13.36
C PRO A 375 8.89 10.40 -14.77
N TYR A 376 7.72 9.92 -15.18
CA TYR A 376 7.14 10.15 -16.52
C TYR A 376 6.21 11.36 -16.57
N THR A 377 5.72 11.82 -15.41
CA THR A 377 4.65 12.82 -15.33
C THR A 377 5.06 14.10 -14.62
N LEU A 378 6.21 14.10 -13.94
CA LEU A 378 6.75 15.25 -13.22
C LEU A 378 7.04 16.40 -14.19
N ARG A 379 6.39 17.55 -14.00
CA ARG A 379 6.50 18.71 -14.90
C ARG A 379 6.21 20.03 -14.21
N PHE A 380 6.70 21.07 -14.79
CA PHE A 380 6.12 22.40 -14.60
C PHE A 380 4.85 22.52 -15.44
N ARG A 381 3.84 23.28 -14.95
CA ARG A 381 2.59 23.51 -15.67
C ARG A 381 2.74 24.45 -16.86
N ASP A 382 3.69 25.38 -16.77
CA ASP A 382 3.88 26.49 -17.70
C ASP A 382 5.01 26.29 -18.71
N ARG A 383 5.84 25.25 -18.55
CA ARG A 383 7.02 25.02 -19.40
C ARG A 383 7.48 23.58 -19.43
N LEU A 384 8.23 23.22 -20.48
CA LEU A 384 8.97 21.95 -20.57
C LEU A 384 10.42 22.17 -20.11
N GLY A 385 11.04 21.07 -19.64
CA GLY A 385 12.43 21.08 -19.20
C GLY A 385 12.65 21.75 -17.85
N GLY A 386 13.90 22.17 -17.61
CA GLY A 386 14.30 22.81 -16.37
C GLY A 386 14.71 21.84 -15.26
N GLN A 387 15.13 22.41 -14.14
CA GLN A 387 15.56 21.70 -12.94
C GLN A 387 14.46 21.77 -11.87
N MET A 388 14.23 20.64 -11.21
CA MET A 388 13.41 20.57 -10.00
C MET A 388 14.21 20.13 -8.79
N VAL A 389 13.95 20.76 -7.65
CA VAL A 389 14.50 20.37 -6.35
C VAL A 389 13.44 19.60 -5.58
N PHE A 390 13.76 18.35 -5.27
CA PHE A 390 12.88 17.41 -4.62
C PHE A 390 13.43 17.07 -3.23
N ALA A 391 12.79 17.52 -2.17
CA ALA A 391 13.24 17.25 -0.82
C ALA A 391 12.62 15.96 -0.25
N ALA A 392 13.40 15.23 0.55
CA ALA A 392 12.96 14.04 1.27
C ALA A 392 13.49 14.07 2.71
N PRO A 393 12.81 13.41 3.68
CA PRO A 393 13.24 13.45 5.08
C PRO A 393 14.60 12.79 5.31
N SER A 394 14.93 11.78 4.51
CA SER A 394 16.21 11.06 4.55
C SER A 394 16.55 10.51 3.17
N LEU A 395 17.84 10.46 2.85
CA LEU A 395 18.37 9.94 1.59
C LEU A 395 19.66 9.17 1.84
N LEU A 396 19.96 8.22 0.97
CA LEU A 396 21.18 7.39 1.05
C LEU A 396 21.32 6.74 2.43
N THR A 397 20.20 6.23 2.94
CA THR A 397 20.09 5.65 4.27
C THR A 397 20.77 4.29 4.32
N GLU A 398 20.70 3.55 3.23
CA GLU A 398 21.22 2.20 3.06
C GLU A 398 21.96 2.09 1.72
N PRO A 399 22.86 1.11 1.56
CA PRO A 399 23.56 0.86 0.30
C PRO A 399 22.63 0.52 -0.86
N TRP A 400 22.90 1.07 -2.04
CA TRP A 400 22.12 0.82 -3.24
C TRP A 400 22.72 -0.31 -4.08
N ASN A 401 22.01 -1.43 -4.18
CA ASN A 401 22.28 -2.48 -5.16
C ASN A 401 20.96 -3.15 -5.60
N PRO A 402 20.90 -3.73 -6.81
CA PRO A 402 19.62 -4.24 -7.34
C PRO A 402 19.23 -5.63 -6.80
N VAL A 403 20.06 -6.29 -6.00
CA VAL A 403 19.82 -7.67 -5.52
C VAL A 403 19.20 -7.69 -4.13
N ALA A 404 19.82 -7.00 -3.18
CA ALA A 404 19.36 -6.88 -1.80
C ALA A 404 19.88 -5.59 -1.15
N GLY A 405 19.79 -4.48 -1.88
CA GLY A 405 20.11 -3.12 -1.40
C GLY A 405 18.96 -2.47 -0.68
N SER A 406 19.04 -1.15 -0.55
CA SER A 406 18.07 -0.33 0.17
C SER A 406 16.62 -0.66 -0.22
N ASN A 407 15.80 -0.87 0.80
CA ASN A 407 14.35 -0.91 0.68
C ASN A 407 13.69 0.37 1.24
N TRP A 408 14.49 1.35 1.63
CA TRP A 408 14.02 2.60 2.17
C TRP A 408 13.17 3.37 1.15
N LEU A 409 11.98 3.82 1.56
CA LEU A 409 10.96 4.37 0.66
C LEU A 409 11.49 5.46 -0.27
N PHE A 410 12.28 6.40 0.26
CA PHE A 410 12.77 7.55 -0.52
C PHE A 410 13.93 7.19 -1.44
N ASP A 411 14.78 6.24 -1.04
CA ASP A 411 15.83 5.70 -1.90
C ASP A 411 15.21 4.89 -3.05
N THR A 412 14.24 4.03 -2.75
CA THR A 412 13.54 3.24 -3.78
C THR A 412 12.70 4.11 -4.71
N MET A 413 12.15 5.23 -4.25
CA MET A 413 11.50 6.22 -5.12
C MET A 413 12.46 6.74 -6.19
N ILE A 414 13.70 7.04 -5.82
CA ILE A 414 14.73 7.52 -6.76
C ILE A 414 15.18 6.41 -7.71
N THR A 415 15.49 5.21 -7.19
CA THR A 415 15.98 4.11 -8.03
C THR A 415 14.95 3.64 -9.05
N ARG A 416 13.65 3.79 -8.77
CA ARG A 416 12.56 3.53 -9.73
C ARG A 416 12.59 4.43 -10.96
N ALA A 417 13.07 5.67 -10.84
CA ALA A 417 13.21 6.58 -11.96
C ALA A 417 14.36 6.20 -12.90
N LEU A 418 15.27 5.35 -12.42
CA LEU A 418 16.46 4.88 -13.15
C LEU A 418 16.21 3.60 -13.92
N GLY A 419 15.06 2.94 -13.70
CA GLY A 419 14.68 1.69 -14.35
C GLY A 419 13.38 1.83 -15.15
N ASP A 420 13.13 0.87 -16.03
CA ASP A 420 11.98 0.82 -16.92
C ASP A 420 11.31 -0.55 -16.83
N ALA A 421 10.23 -0.62 -16.06
CA ALA A 421 9.53 -1.87 -15.78
C ALA A 421 8.66 -2.32 -16.96
N PRO A 422 8.43 -3.63 -17.17
CA PRO A 422 7.57 -4.15 -18.24
C PRO A 422 6.13 -3.67 -18.16
N VAL A 423 5.61 -3.47 -16.94
CA VAL A 423 4.28 -2.93 -16.64
C VAL A 423 4.36 -1.90 -15.52
N LEU A 424 3.47 -0.94 -15.52
CA LEU A 424 3.40 0.10 -14.49
C LEU A 424 2.03 0.11 -13.82
N PRO A 425 1.95 0.23 -12.48
CA PRO A 425 0.67 0.35 -11.78
C PRO A 425 0.02 1.69 -12.07
N ASP A 426 -1.27 1.65 -12.27
CA ASP A 426 -2.16 2.81 -12.30
C ASP A 426 -2.22 3.43 -10.88
N PRO A 427 -1.84 4.69 -10.72
CA PRO A 427 -1.77 5.32 -9.41
C PRO A 427 -3.14 5.58 -8.79
N PHE A 428 -4.23 5.45 -9.57
CA PHE A 428 -5.59 5.76 -9.15
C PHE A 428 -6.45 4.53 -8.95
N THR A 429 -6.17 3.43 -9.65
CA THR A 429 -6.94 2.18 -9.55
C THR A 429 -6.15 1.01 -8.97
N GLY A 430 -4.82 1.08 -8.97
CA GLY A 430 -3.94 -0.03 -8.60
C GLY A 430 -3.85 -1.16 -9.63
N LEU A 431 -4.59 -1.07 -10.75
CA LEU A 431 -4.43 -1.98 -11.89
C LEU A 431 -3.11 -1.71 -12.62
N HIS A 432 -2.74 -2.56 -13.57
CA HIS A 432 -1.46 -2.43 -14.26
C HIS A 432 -1.66 -2.15 -15.75
N TRP A 433 -0.79 -1.30 -16.29
CA TRP A 433 -0.73 -0.95 -17.70
C TRP A 433 0.59 -1.43 -18.33
N PRO A 434 0.56 -1.85 -19.61
CA PRO A 434 1.77 -2.25 -20.32
C PRO A 434 2.69 -1.05 -20.52
N GLN A 435 3.98 -1.24 -20.25
CA GLN A 435 5.03 -0.25 -20.51
C GLN A 435 5.97 -0.76 -21.60
N ARG A 436 6.47 -2.01 -21.47
CA ARG A 436 7.41 -2.63 -22.40
C ARG A 436 6.91 -3.96 -22.99
N ILE A 437 5.67 -4.30 -22.72
CA ILE A 437 5.03 -5.46 -23.30
C ILE A 437 3.96 -5.02 -24.31
N SER A 438 3.87 -5.75 -25.40
CA SER A 438 2.83 -5.53 -26.42
C SER A 438 1.50 -6.17 -26.05
N GLY A 439 1.51 -7.13 -25.14
CA GLY A 439 0.34 -7.82 -24.61
C GLY A 439 0.71 -9.06 -23.81
N ALA A 440 -0.31 -9.65 -23.20
CA ALA A 440 -0.16 -10.90 -22.46
C ALA A 440 -1.40 -11.78 -22.62
N THR A 441 -1.22 -13.10 -22.43
CA THR A 441 -2.33 -14.05 -22.29
C THR A 441 -2.21 -14.73 -20.95
N VAL A 442 -3.22 -14.59 -20.11
CA VAL A 442 -3.33 -15.29 -18.83
C VAL A 442 -4.33 -16.43 -19.01
N THR A 443 -3.85 -17.66 -18.93
CA THR A 443 -4.71 -18.87 -18.89
C THR A 443 -4.84 -19.31 -17.44
N VAL A 444 -6.05 -19.44 -16.94
CA VAL A 444 -6.35 -19.93 -15.58
C VAL A 444 -7.09 -21.27 -15.64
N GLN A 445 -6.90 -22.10 -14.62
CA GLN A 445 -7.65 -23.32 -14.48
C GLN A 445 -9.15 -23.02 -14.30
N GLU A 446 -10.03 -23.84 -14.88
CA GLU A 446 -11.48 -23.70 -14.67
C GLU A 446 -11.85 -23.71 -13.18
N GLY A 447 -12.82 -22.89 -12.81
CA GLY A 447 -13.23 -22.69 -11.41
C GLY A 447 -12.37 -21.73 -10.60
N VAL A 448 -11.26 -21.19 -11.15
CA VAL A 448 -10.44 -20.19 -10.48
C VAL A 448 -11.04 -18.79 -10.70
N PRO A 449 -11.38 -18.02 -9.63
CA PRO A 449 -12.00 -16.71 -9.73
C PRO A 449 -10.99 -15.62 -10.05
N VAL A 450 -10.72 -15.44 -11.33
CA VAL A 450 -9.87 -14.36 -11.87
C VAL A 450 -10.67 -13.57 -12.89
N GLU A 451 -10.58 -12.25 -12.80
CA GLU A 451 -11.23 -11.31 -13.71
C GLU A 451 -10.21 -10.50 -14.50
N ARG A 452 -10.64 -9.93 -15.62
CA ARG A 452 -9.88 -9.01 -16.45
C ARG A 452 -10.61 -7.69 -16.56
N THR A 453 -9.91 -6.58 -16.37
CA THR A 453 -10.46 -5.24 -16.51
C THR A 453 -10.02 -4.57 -17.80
N HIS A 454 -8.75 -4.69 -18.20
CA HIS A 454 -8.19 -3.99 -19.36
C HIS A 454 -8.05 -4.89 -20.59
N ASP A 455 -8.20 -4.30 -21.78
CA ASP A 455 -8.18 -5.00 -23.07
C ASP A 455 -6.77 -5.30 -23.60
N TRP A 456 -5.71 -4.84 -22.92
CA TRP A 456 -4.34 -5.10 -23.36
C TRP A 456 -3.86 -6.53 -23.10
N LEU A 457 -4.60 -7.31 -22.34
CA LEU A 457 -4.34 -8.74 -22.09
C LEU A 457 -5.56 -9.59 -22.43
N GLU A 458 -5.33 -10.88 -22.63
CA GLU A 458 -6.37 -11.89 -22.83
C GLU A 458 -6.47 -12.80 -21.61
N LEU A 459 -7.70 -13.15 -21.21
CA LEU A 459 -7.96 -14.11 -20.13
C LEU A 459 -8.64 -15.36 -20.71
N GLU A 460 -7.98 -16.50 -20.60
CA GLU A 460 -8.43 -17.80 -21.06
C GLU A 460 -8.70 -18.73 -19.87
N ARG A 461 -9.53 -19.73 -20.08
CA ARG A 461 -9.80 -20.80 -19.11
C ARG A 461 -9.48 -22.17 -19.72
N SER A 462 -8.96 -23.09 -18.89
CA SER A 462 -8.58 -24.42 -19.29
C SER A 462 -8.80 -25.42 -18.17
N GLU A 463 -9.37 -26.59 -18.48
CA GLU A 463 -9.51 -27.67 -17.49
C GLU A 463 -8.16 -28.09 -16.88
N ARG A 464 -7.09 -28.05 -17.70
CA ARG A 464 -5.75 -28.47 -17.28
C ARG A 464 -4.68 -27.64 -17.97
N ILE A 465 -3.73 -27.12 -17.19
CA ILE A 465 -2.56 -26.40 -17.68
C ILE A 465 -1.32 -27.27 -17.44
N THR A 466 -0.78 -27.82 -18.51
CA THR A 466 0.45 -28.63 -18.45
C THR A 466 1.67 -27.74 -18.63
N VAL A 467 2.68 -27.95 -17.80
CA VAL A 467 4.00 -27.32 -17.92
C VAL A 467 4.80 -28.11 -18.97
N PRO A 468 5.39 -27.48 -19.98
CA PRO A 468 6.18 -28.19 -20.98
C PRO A 468 7.50 -28.72 -20.39
N ASP A 469 7.98 -29.84 -20.95
CA ASP A 469 9.17 -30.54 -20.44
C ASP A 469 10.43 -29.66 -20.44
N GLU A 470 10.55 -28.75 -21.41
CA GLU A 470 11.66 -27.81 -21.56
C GLU A 470 11.59 -26.59 -20.62
N ALA A 471 10.50 -26.38 -19.89
CA ALA A 471 10.38 -25.27 -18.95
C ALA A 471 11.39 -25.42 -17.80
N TRP A 472 12.05 -24.34 -17.46
CA TRP A 472 12.99 -24.31 -16.34
C TRP A 472 12.25 -24.19 -15.01
N ILE A 473 12.53 -25.13 -14.10
CA ILE A 473 11.85 -25.18 -12.81
C ILE A 473 12.79 -25.07 -11.62
N ASP A 474 14.11 -25.22 -11.87
CA ASP A 474 15.13 -25.16 -10.84
C ASP A 474 16.50 -24.81 -11.46
N TRP A 475 17.51 -24.65 -10.60
CA TRP A 475 18.90 -24.40 -10.97
C TRP A 475 19.81 -25.37 -10.24
N ASP A 476 20.69 -26.08 -10.97
CA ASP A 476 21.75 -26.91 -10.42
C ASP A 476 23.07 -26.09 -10.31
N PRO A 477 23.50 -25.71 -9.10
CA PRO A 477 24.68 -24.88 -8.90
C PRO A 477 25.99 -25.64 -9.14
N GLU A 478 26.01 -26.98 -9.05
CA GLU A 478 27.19 -27.81 -9.32
C GLU A 478 27.39 -28.00 -10.84
N ALA A 479 26.31 -28.36 -11.52
CA ALA A 479 26.30 -28.51 -12.98
C ALA A 479 26.23 -27.13 -13.69
N ARG A 480 25.89 -26.06 -13.01
CA ARG A 480 25.69 -24.70 -13.53
C ARG A 480 24.72 -24.65 -14.71
N GLN A 481 23.60 -25.32 -14.58
CA GLN A 481 22.57 -25.36 -15.62
C GLN A 481 21.16 -25.30 -15.00
N PHE A 482 20.19 -24.89 -15.82
CA PHE A 482 18.80 -25.00 -15.45
C PHE A 482 18.35 -26.47 -15.44
N VAL A 483 17.54 -26.81 -14.45
CA VAL A 483 16.85 -28.08 -14.36
C VAL A 483 15.47 -27.91 -15.01
N THR A 484 15.16 -28.75 -15.99
CA THR A 484 13.88 -28.69 -16.71
C THR A 484 12.75 -29.43 -15.99
N ALA A 485 11.53 -29.15 -16.40
CA ALA A 485 10.35 -29.87 -15.88
C ALA A 485 10.43 -31.36 -16.23
N GLY A 486 10.84 -31.70 -17.46
CA GLY A 486 11.01 -33.09 -17.89
C GLY A 486 12.09 -33.86 -17.10
N ASP A 487 13.18 -33.17 -16.71
CA ASP A 487 14.24 -33.81 -15.91
C ASP A 487 13.77 -34.14 -14.48
N LYS A 488 13.02 -33.22 -13.86
CA LYS A 488 12.60 -33.36 -12.46
C LYS A 488 11.27 -34.09 -12.30
N HIS A 489 10.38 -33.97 -13.28
CA HIS A 489 9.03 -34.52 -13.27
C HIS A 489 8.70 -35.30 -14.57
N PRO A 490 9.32 -36.48 -14.81
CA PRO A 490 9.14 -37.22 -16.06
C PRO A 490 7.69 -37.67 -16.30
N ASP A 491 6.84 -37.74 -15.26
CA ASP A 491 5.41 -38.00 -15.37
C ASP A 491 4.57 -36.74 -15.68
N GLY A 492 5.24 -35.59 -15.88
CA GLY A 492 4.63 -34.28 -16.13
C GLY A 492 4.19 -33.55 -14.86
N ILE A 493 4.08 -32.23 -14.97
CA ILE A 493 3.61 -31.32 -13.90
C ILE A 493 2.55 -30.36 -14.44
N THR A 494 1.62 -29.96 -13.61
CA THR A 494 0.58 -28.98 -13.94
C THR A 494 0.70 -27.71 -13.12
N ALA A 495 0.06 -26.63 -13.58
CA ALA A 495 -0.04 -25.35 -12.89
C ALA A 495 -1.50 -24.88 -12.88
N ARG A 496 -1.84 -23.99 -11.95
CA ARG A 496 -3.16 -23.34 -11.91
C ARG A 496 -3.26 -22.14 -12.87
N THR A 497 -2.11 -21.55 -13.22
CA THR A 497 -2.03 -20.44 -14.16
C THR A 497 -0.86 -20.60 -15.13
N ARG A 498 -1.06 -20.14 -16.36
CA ARG A 498 -0.01 -19.90 -17.34
C ARG A 498 -0.09 -18.43 -17.80
N THR A 499 0.99 -17.71 -17.73
CA THR A 499 1.08 -16.33 -18.21
C THR A 499 2.07 -16.26 -19.35
N VAL A 500 1.61 -15.93 -20.55
CA VAL A 500 2.45 -15.71 -21.72
C VAL A 500 2.58 -14.20 -21.92
N ILE A 501 3.80 -13.69 -21.84
CA ILE A 501 4.11 -12.27 -21.91
C ILE A 501 4.85 -12.03 -23.22
N ARG A 502 4.31 -11.13 -24.05
CA ARG A 502 4.92 -10.69 -25.31
C ARG A 502 5.49 -9.29 -25.13
N TYR A 503 6.78 -9.15 -25.32
CA TYR A 503 7.45 -7.86 -25.26
C TYR A 503 7.27 -7.08 -26.56
N GLU A 504 7.52 -5.77 -26.51
CA GLU A 504 7.53 -4.93 -27.71
C GLU A 504 8.60 -5.41 -28.70
N GLU A 505 8.35 -5.23 -29.99
CA GLU A 505 9.35 -5.49 -31.03
C GLU A 505 10.63 -4.66 -30.78
N GLY A 506 11.80 -5.27 -30.90
CA GLY A 506 13.07 -4.61 -30.62
C GLY A 506 13.35 -4.35 -29.13
N TYR A 507 12.61 -4.99 -28.20
CA TYR A 507 12.82 -4.80 -26.77
C TYR A 507 14.27 -4.95 -26.34
N LEU A 508 14.98 -5.94 -26.82
CA LEU A 508 16.41 -6.20 -26.54
C LEU A 508 17.38 -5.34 -27.37
N ASP A 509 16.90 -4.53 -28.31
CA ASP A 509 17.74 -3.58 -29.05
C ASP A 509 17.95 -2.25 -28.36
N ARG A 510 17.27 -2.03 -27.25
CA ARG A 510 17.43 -0.84 -26.41
C ARG A 510 18.83 -0.77 -25.79
N ARG A 511 19.15 0.41 -25.29
CA ARG A 511 20.45 0.66 -24.66
C ARG A 511 20.30 0.98 -23.19
N TRP A 512 21.27 0.55 -22.43
CA TRP A 512 21.49 0.99 -21.08
C TRP A 512 22.02 2.44 -21.05
N HIS A 513 21.93 3.10 -19.89
CA HIS A 513 22.41 4.47 -19.71
C HIS A 513 23.91 4.66 -20.01
N ASP A 514 24.71 3.61 -19.90
CA ASP A 514 26.13 3.62 -20.28
C ASP A 514 26.36 3.49 -21.82
N GLY A 515 25.28 3.36 -22.57
CA GLY A 515 25.28 3.22 -24.02
C GLY A 515 25.43 1.78 -24.53
N SER A 516 25.67 0.81 -23.66
CA SER A 516 25.73 -0.60 -24.03
C SER A 516 24.38 -1.16 -24.46
N ARG A 517 24.35 -2.15 -25.37
CA ARG A 517 23.10 -2.76 -25.85
C ARG A 517 22.59 -3.80 -24.86
N MET A 518 21.27 -3.93 -24.73
CA MET A 518 20.63 -5.01 -23.98
C MET A 518 20.77 -6.35 -24.68
N SER A 519 20.75 -7.43 -23.91
CA SER A 519 20.69 -8.80 -24.38
C SER A 519 19.80 -9.65 -23.48
N LEU A 520 19.47 -10.85 -23.90
CA LEU A 520 18.66 -11.76 -23.10
C LEU A 520 19.38 -12.17 -21.79
N ALA A 521 20.72 -12.08 -21.74
CA ALA A 521 21.50 -12.30 -20.54
C ALA A 521 21.10 -11.34 -19.38
N ASP A 522 20.58 -10.14 -19.69
CA ASP A 522 20.07 -9.17 -18.71
C ASP A 522 18.76 -9.63 -18.01
N ILE A 523 18.10 -10.64 -18.56
CA ILE A 523 16.95 -11.32 -17.95
C ILE A 523 17.37 -12.63 -17.29
N VAL A 524 18.24 -13.39 -17.95
CA VAL A 524 18.61 -14.75 -17.52
C VAL A 524 19.49 -14.72 -16.26
N LEU A 525 20.45 -13.77 -16.14
CA LEU A 525 21.30 -13.69 -14.94
C LEU A 525 20.50 -13.37 -13.66
N PRO A 526 19.60 -12.39 -13.60
CA PRO A 526 18.72 -12.19 -12.45
C PRO A 526 17.89 -13.44 -12.11
N TRP A 527 17.49 -14.21 -13.13
CA TRP A 527 16.75 -15.45 -12.93
C TRP A 527 17.61 -16.53 -12.26
N ILE A 528 18.86 -16.72 -12.71
CA ILE A 528 19.83 -17.61 -12.05
C ILE A 528 20.03 -17.18 -10.58
N LEU A 529 20.17 -15.87 -10.30
CA LEU A 529 20.38 -15.36 -8.95
C LEU A 529 19.21 -15.66 -8.01
N THR A 530 18.00 -15.82 -8.54
CA THR A 530 16.83 -16.21 -7.74
C THR A 530 17.05 -17.57 -7.06
N PHE A 531 17.66 -18.52 -7.76
CA PHE A 531 17.96 -19.85 -7.22
C PHE A 531 19.32 -19.90 -6.53
N ALA A 532 20.35 -19.34 -7.14
CA ALA A 532 21.72 -19.41 -6.62
C ALA A 532 21.90 -18.77 -5.24
N ARG A 533 21.07 -17.81 -4.88
CA ARG A 533 21.06 -17.18 -3.54
C ARG A 533 20.38 -18.04 -2.47
N ALA A 534 19.58 -19.00 -2.88
CA ALA A 534 18.87 -19.90 -1.98
C ALA A 534 19.56 -21.26 -1.79
N ASP A 535 20.60 -21.54 -2.57
CA ASP A 535 21.30 -22.81 -2.50
C ASP A 535 22.52 -22.73 -1.61
N GLU A 536 22.59 -23.56 -0.56
CA GLU A 536 23.68 -23.59 0.41
C GLU A 536 25.05 -23.95 -0.20
N ALA A 537 25.07 -24.67 -1.32
CA ALA A 537 26.28 -25.01 -2.06
C ALA A 537 26.81 -23.82 -2.87
N SER A 538 25.99 -22.81 -3.12
CA SER A 538 26.37 -21.63 -3.87
C SER A 538 27.21 -20.66 -3.04
N PRO A 539 28.30 -20.09 -3.58
CA PRO A 539 29.03 -19.00 -2.91
C PRO A 539 28.18 -17.73 -2.72
N LEU A 540 27.04 -17.63 -3.41
CA LEU A 540 26.09 -16.53 -3.30
C LEU A 540 24.96 -16.83 -2.29
N PHE A 541 24.98 -17.95 -1.61
CA PHE A 541 23.98 -18.32 -0.61
C PHE A 541 23.74 -17.20 0.40
N ASP A 542 22.47 -16.92 0.66
CA ASP A 542 22.01 -15.88 1.58
C ASP A 542 20.84 -16.39 2.42
N GLY A 543 21.13 -16.77 3.68
CA GLY A 543 20.10 -17.31 4.58
C GLY A 543 18.92 -16.35 4.85
N SER A 544 19.15 -15.04 4.76
CA SER A 544 18.06 -14.05 4.92
C SER A 544 17.07 -14.02 3.73
N TYR A 545 17.47 -14.58 2.59
CA TYR A 545 16.62 -14.69 1.41
C TYR A 545 15.71 -15.93 1.43
N MET A 546 16.03 -16.95 2.25
CA MET A 546 15.33 -18.24 2.25
C MET A 546 13.81 -18.14 2.42
N PRO A 547 13.24 -17.37 3.38
CA PRO A 547 11.78 -17.32 3.54
C PRO A 547 11.07 -16.79 2.28
N ARG A 548 11.69 -15.86 1.58
CA ARG A 548 11.16 -15.33 0.32
C ARG A 548 11.24 -16.35 -0.80
N PHE A 549 12.33 -17.11 -0.87
CA PHE A 549 12.52 -18.16 -1.86
C PHE A 549 11.56 -19.33 -1.64
N GLU A 550 11.36 -19.76 -0.41
CA GLU A 550 10.40 -20.83 -0.06
C GLU A 550 8.97 -20.46 -0.48
N LEU A 551 8.56 -19.21 -0.22
CA LEU A 551 7.29 -18.69 -0.69
C LEU A 551 7.19 -18.69 -2.23
N PHE A 552 8.23 -18.24 -2.93
CA PHE A 552 8.30 -18.30 -4.39
C PHE A 552 8.19 -19.75 -4.88
N GLN A 553 8.99 -20.67 -4.34
CA GLN A 553 9.07 -22.06 -4.76
C GLN A 553 7.75 -22.83 -4.51
N SER A 554 7.01 -22.47 -3.45
CA SER A 554 5.71 -23.10 -3.15
C SER A 554 4.69 -22.94 -4.29
N HIS A 555 4.77 -21.87 -5.03
CA HIS A 555 3.84 -21.54 -6.12
C HIS A 555 4.43 -21.68 -7.51
N PHE A 556 5.73 -21.58 -7.67
CA PHE A 556 6.40 -21.63 -8.97
C PHE A 556 6.35 -23.02 -9.58
N ARG A 557 6.02 -23.12 -10.90
CA ARG A 557 5.91 -24.38 -11.63
C ARG A 557 6.72 -24.41 -12.93
N GLY A 558 7.19 -23.28 -13.42
CA GLY A 558 8.07 -23.26 -14.57
C GLY A 558 8.18 -21.90 -15.26
N TRP A 559 9.28 -21.72 -15.97
CA TRP A 559 9.62 -20.55 -16.76
C TRP A 559 10.20 -20.98 -18.10
N HIS A 560 9.73 -20.43 -19.22
CA HIS A 560 10.10 -20.87 -20.56
C HIS A 560 10.19 -19.68 -21.51
N ILE A 561 11.35 -19.49 -22.14
CA ILE A 561 11.53 -18.55 -23.24
C ILE A 561 10.97 -19.23 -24.49
N ARG A 562 9.86 -18.73 -25.01
CA ARG A 562 9.16 -19.31 -26.16
C ARG A 562 9.67 -18.77 -27.49
N ASP A 563 10.01 -17.49 -27.52
CA ASP A 563 10.59 -16.80 -28.68
C ASP A 563 11.54 -15.69 -28.21
N THR A 564 12.46 -15.30 -29.05
CA THR A 564 13.45 -14.24 -28.76
C THR A 564 13.27 -13.00 -29.65
N ASP A 565 12.45 -13.07 -30.70
CA ASP A 565 12.20 -11.95 -31.63
C ASP A 565 10.82 -12.04 -32.31
N PRO A 566 9.79 -11.37 -31.77
CA PRO A 566 9.79 -10.62 -30.49
C PRO A 566 9.91 -11.54 -29.27
N LEU A 567 10.51 -11.05 -28.22
CA LEU A 567 10.68 -11.82 -26.99
C LEU A 567 9.33 -12.24 -26.40
N GLU A 568 9.16 -13.56 -26.22
CA GLU A 568 7.97 -14.14 -25.58
C GLU A 568 8.39 -15.10 -24.47
N ILE A 569 7.88 -14.87 -23.26
CA ILE A 569 8.16 -15.66 -22.06
C ILE A 569 6.87 -16.21 -21.47
N ALA A 570 6.84 -17.52 -21.21
CA ALA A 570 5.75 -18.18 -20.51
C ALA A 570 6.15 -18.53 -19.08
N ILE A 571 5.28 -18.23 -18.11
CA ILE A 571 5.48 -18.53 -16.69
C ILE A 571 4.29 -19.31 -16.18
N TYR A 572 4.60 -20.42 -15.48
CA TYR A 572 3.65 -21.34 -14.90
C TYR A 572 3.67 -21.23 -13.37
N SER A 573 2.50 -21.15 -12.76
CA SER A 573 2.42 -20.95 -11.30
C SER A 573 1.07 -21.38 -10.73
N ASP A 574 1.06 -21.72 -9.44
CA ASP A 574 -0.18 -21.98 -8.68
C ASP A 574 -0.69 -20.75 -7.95
N GLN A 575 0.11 -19.69 -7.89
CA GLN A 575 -0.32 -18.44 -7.26
C GLN A 575 -1.35 -17.71 -8.12
N ILE A 576 -2.43 -17.29 -7.49
CA ILE A 576 -3.57 -16.62 -8.12
C ILE A 576 -3.69 -15.21 -7.54
N PHE A 577 -4.19 -14.29 -8.33
CA PHE A 577 -4.65 -12.96 -7.92
C PHE A 577 -6.03 -12.72 -8.54
N PRO A 578 -6.89 -11.92 -7.91
CA PRO A 578 -8.22 -11.64 -8.46
C PRO A 578 -8.20 -10.97 -9.82
N ASP A 579 -7.21 -10.09 -10.06
CA ASP A 579 -7.05 -9.35 -11.32
C ASP A 579 -5.98 -10.01 -12.21
N ALA A 580 -6.30 -10.29 -13.47
CA ALA A 580 -5.36 -10.84 -14.45
C ALA A 580 -4.19 -9.90 -14.72
N GLU A 581 -4.42 -8.58 -14.68
CA GLU A 581 -3.39 -7.54 -14.79
C GLU A 581 -2.34 -7.68 -13.68
N THR A 582 -2.77 -7.99 -12.48
CA THR A 582 -1.86 -8.24 -11.33
C THR A 582 -1.07 -9.52 -11.53
N ILE A 583 -1.67 -10.58 -12.09
CA ILE A 583 -0.96 -11.82 -12.44
C ILE A 583 0.20 -11.52 -13.40
N VAL A 584 -0.05 -10.77 -14.47
CA VAL A 584 1.01 -10.37 -15.42
C VAL A 584 2.09 -9.55 -14.72
N ALA A 585 1.70 -8.56 -13.92
CA ALA A 585 2.64 -7.68 -13.23
C ALA A 585 3.58 -8.42 -12.26
N GLN A 586 3.08 -9.46 -11.60
CA GLN A 586 3.88 -10.28 -10.69
C GLN A 586 4.78 -11.28 -11.42
N ARG A 587 4.56 -11.49 -12.72
CA ARG A 587 5.28 -12.49 -13.54
C ARG A 587 6.25 -11.87 -14.53
N ALA A 588 5.97 -10.65 -15.03
CA ALA A 588 6.78 -10.05 -16.09
C ALA A 588 8.24 -9.79 -15.64
N PRO A 589 9.25 -10.49 -16.20
CA PRO A 589 10.64 -10.26 -15.86
C PRO A 589 11.09 -8.87 -16.29
N SER A 590 11.80 -8.18 -15.40
CA SER A 590 12.54 -6.96 -15.74
C SER A 590 13.97 -7.28 -16.15
N THR A 591 14.55 -6.44 -17.00
CA THR A 591 15.98 -6.47 -17.31
C THR A 591 16.81 -5.88 -16.17
N GLN A 592 18.01 -6.44 -15.96
CA GLN A 592 19.05 -5.86 -15.12
C GLN A 592 20.40 -5.98 -15.82
N PRO A 593 21.23 -4.93 -15.80
CA PRO A 593 22.48 -4.95 -16.56
C PRO A 593 23.44 -6.01 -16.00
N TRP A 594 23.59 -7.13 -16.70
CA TRP A 594 24.37 -8.27 -16.25
C TRP A 594 25.82 -7.92 -15.92
N HIS A 595 26.41 -6.96 -16.61
CA HIS A 595 27.79 -6.54 -16.41
C HIS A 595 28.04 -5.81 -15.08
N THR A 596 27.07 -5.06 -14.57
CA THR A 596 27.14 -4.48 -13.21
C THR A 596 26.94 -5.56 -12.15
N LEU A 597 25.97 -6.47 -12.37
CA LEU A 597 25.76 -7.62 -11.48
C LEU A 597 27.00 -8.51 -11.41
N ALA A 598 27.70 -8.71 -12.52
CA ALA A 598 28.92 -9.52 -12.58
C ALA A 598 30.00 -9.02 -11.62
N LEU A 599 30.17 -7.70 -11.47
CA LEU A 599 31.14 -7.14 -10.53
C LEU A 599 30.78 -7.46 -9.09
N GLY A 600 29.50 -7.31 -8.72
CA GLY A 600 28.99 -7.65 -7.39
C GLY A 600 29.14 -9.15 -7.09
N ILE A 601 28.81 -10.02 -8.04
CA ILE A 601 28.96 -11.47 -7.92
C ILE A 601 30.44 -11.85 -7.71
N ARG A 602 31.36 -11.26 -8.47
CA ARG A 602 32.81 -11.49 -8.31
C ARG A 602 33.31 -11.03 -6.94
N ALA A 603 32.84 -9.88 -6.44
CA ALA A 603 33.22 -9.36 -5.14
C ALA A 603 32.67 -10.25 -3.99
N GLU A 604 31.43 -10.71 -4.09
CA GLU A 604 30.83 -11.57 -3.08
C GLU A 604 31.43 -12.97 -3.05
N ARG A 605 31.70 -13.58 -4.23
CA ARG A 605 32.41 -14.85 -4.32
C ARG A 605 33.79 -14.80 -3.67
N ASN A 606 34.45 -13.66 -3.77
CA ASN A 606 35.77 -13.45 -3.16
C ASN A 606 35.70 -13.05 -1.68
N GLY A 607 34.50 -12.89 -1.11
CA GLY A 607 34.30 -12.51 0.30
C GLY A 607 34.71 -11.07 0.61
N GLU A 608 34.69 -10.17 -0.37
CA GLU A 608 35.06 -8.75 -0.19
C GLU A 608 33.84 -7.86 0.05
N LEU A 609 32.70 -8.18 -0.57
CA LEU A 609 31.42 -7.50 -0.42
C LEU A 609 30.31 -8.53 -0.27
N ALA A 610 29.13 -8.09 0.21
CA ALA A 610 27.91 -8.91 0.20
C ALA A 610 26.73 -8.09 -0.33
N PHE A 611 25.83 -8.71 -1.09
CA PHE A 611 24.62 -8.06 -1.60
C PHE A 611 23.63 -7.69 -0.48
N SER A 612 23.52 -8.51 0.57
CA SER A 612 22.61 -8.26 1.69
C SER A 612 23.32 -7.81 2.96
N SER A 613 22.63 -7.00 3.77
CA SER A 613 23.13 -6.54 5.08
C SER A 613 23.41 -7.71 6.02
N ASP A 614 22.50 -8.68 6.11
CA ASP A 614 22.62 -9.84 7.00
C ASP A 614 23.86 -10.69 6.68
N LYS A 615 24.15 -10.94 5.40
CA LYS A 615 25.36 -11.65 4.98
C LYS A 615 26.62 -10.81 5.22
N ALA A 616 26.55 -9.49 5.01
CA ALA A 616 27.63 -8.56 5.30
C ALA A 616 28.00 -8.58 6.80
N ASP A 617 27.02 -8.48 7.68
CA ASP A 617 27.19 -8.50 9.11
C ASP A 617 27.76 -9.83 9.62
N ARG A 618 27.18 -10.95 9.16
CA ARG A 618 27.68 -12.30 9.54
C ARG A 618 29.10 -12.55 9.12
N LYS A 619 29.50 -12.08 7.92
CA LYS A 619 30.86 -12.23 7.41
C LYS A 619 31.80 -11.11 7.80
N ARG A 620 31.30 -10.04 8.42
CA ARG A 620 32.04 -8.82 8.77
C ARG A 620 32.76 -8.20 7.57
N ILE A 621 32.02 -8.07 6.48
CA ILE A 621 32.44 -7.42 5.24
C ILE A 621 31.46 -6.28 4.91
N GLU A 622 31.80 -5.47 3.92
CA GLU A 622 30.96 -4.34 3.50
C GLU A 622 29.68 -4.81 2.80
N TRP A 623 28.54 -4.18 3.15
CA TRP A 623 27.30 -4.31 2.39
C TRP A 623 27.46 -3.53 1.07
N LEU A 624 27.31 -4.21 -0.06
CA LEU A 624 27.59 -3.70 -1.41
C LEU A 624 26.75 -2.48 -1.75
N SER A 625 27.42 -1.39 -2.12
CA SER A 625 26.84 -0.20 -2.72
C SER A 625 27.43 0.07 -4.11
N LEU A 626 26.54 0.22 -5.11
CA LEU A 626 26.95 0.64 -6.46
C LEU A 626 27.19 2.15 -6.58
N VAL A 627 26.86 2.94 -5.54
CA VAL A 627 26.82 4.41 -5.67
C VAL A 627 27.69 5.15 -4.68
N SER A 628 28.19 4.51 -3.66
CA SER A 628 28.97 5.20 -2.61
C SER A 628 29.83 4.24 -1.78
N GLY A 629 30.69 4.80 -0.97
CA GLY A 629 31.45 4.10 0.06
C GLY A 629 32.62 3.25 -0.46
N PRO A 630 33.21 2.41 0.43
CA PRO A 630 34.37 1.56 0.11
C PRO A 630 34.09 0.53 -0.99
N SER A 631 32.82 0.21 -1.23
CA SER A 631 32.41 -0.71 -2.28
C SER A 631 32.93 -0.29 -3.66
N LEU A 632 33.00 1.03 -3.93
CA LEU A 632 33.42 1.54 -5.25
C LEU A 632 34.86 1.14 -5.59
N GLU A 633 35.78 1.19 -4.65
CA GLU A 633 37.17 0.78 -4.87
C GLU A 633 37.28 -0.72 -5.14
N VAL A 634 36.46 -1.54 -4.46
CA VAL A 634 36.43 -2.99 -4.72
C VAL A 634 35.89 -3.24 -6.12
N LEU A 635 34.78 -2.61 -6.49
CA LEU A 635 34.12 -2.79 -7.79
C LEU A 635 35.00 -2.30 -8.93
N GLU A 636 35.77 -1.21 -8.77
CA GLU A 636 36.73 -0.72 -9.75
C GLU A 636 37.83 -1.76 -10.04
N ARG A 637 38.37 -2.38 -8.98
CA ARG A 637 39.32 -3.50 -9.15
C ARG A 637 38.69 -4.71 -9.86
N LYS A 638 37.41 -5.04 -9.52
CA LYS A 638 36.70 -6.13 -10.21
C LYS A 638 36.47 -5.83 -11.68
N LEU A 639 36.16 -4.57 -12.01
CA LEU A 639 36.00 -4.13 -13.41
C LEU A 639 37.32 -4.24 -14.17
N ALA A 640 38.43 -3.78 -13.60
CA ALA A 640 39.74 -3.94 -14.22
C ALA A 640 40.06 -5.42 -14.52
N ASN A 641 39.85 -6.30 -13.52
CA ASN A 641 40.04 -7.73 -13.73
C ASN A 641 39.09 -8.31 -14.80
N ALA A 642 37.82 -7.91 -14.81
CA ALA A 642 36.83 -8.38 -15.77
C ALA A 642 37.14 -7.97 -17.21
N ARG A 643 37.75 -6.81 -17.39
CA ARG A 643 38.28 -6.36 -18.71
C ARG A 643 39.47 -7.17 -19.17
N ASP A 644 40.35 -7.58 -18.24
CA ASP A 644 41.56 -8.34 -18.57
C ASP A 644 41.26 -9.82 -18.85
N ASP A 645 40.42 -10.45 -18.06
CA ASP A 645 40.14 -11.88 -18.14
C ASP A 645 38.87 -12.24 -18.95
N GLY A 646 37.92 -11.26 -19.14
CA GLY A 646 36.67 -11.48 -19.85
C GLY A 646 35.72 -12.44 -19.11
N GLU A 647 35.94 -12.69 -17.80
CA GLU A 647 35.13 -13.64 -17.04
C GLU A 647 33.71 -13.11 -16.80
N VAL A 648 32.72 -13.86 -17.25
CA VAL A 648 31.28 -13.64 -17.00
C VAL A 648 30.79 -14.70 -16.03
N PRO A 649 30.04 -14.31 -14.97
CA PRO A 649 29.41 -15.30 -14.09
C PRO A 649 28.50 -16.23 -14.88
N TYR A 650 28.57 -17.55 -14.62
CA TYR A 650 27.73 -18.56 -15.28
C TYR A 650 27.88 -18.56 -16.82
N ALA A 651 29.09 -18.31 -17.34
CA ALA A 651 29.38 -18.20 -18.79
C ALA A 651 28.89 -19.39 -19.61
N ASP A 652 28.90 -20.59 -19.03
CA ASP A 652 28.42 -21.83 -19.66
C ASP A 652 26.94 -21.75 -20.09
N VAL A 653 26.13 -20.97 -19.37
CA VAL A 653 24.72 -20.74 -19.68
C VAL A 653 24.54 -19.37 -20.34
N LEU A 654 25.07 -18.28 -19.74
CA LEU A 654 24.85 -16.93 -20.23
C LEU A 654 25.43 -16.68 -21.61
N GLY A 655 26.47 -17.40 -21.99
CA GLY A 655 27.09 -17.27 -23.32
C GLY A 655 26.11 -17.49 -24.46
N ALA A 656 25.10 -18.36 -24.28
CA ALA A 656 24.07 -18.59 -25.29
C ALA A 656 23.08 -17.41 -25.45
N TYR A 657 23.05 -16.46 -24.49
CA TYR A 657 22.14 -15.33 -24.44
C TYR A 657 22.84 -13.98 -24.63
N GLN A 658 24.14 -13.99 -24.86
CA GLN A 658 24.97 -12.82 -25.17
C GLN A 658 25.16 -12.68 -26.69
N ARG A 659 25.42 -11.46 -27.12
CA ARG A 659 25.76 -11.16 -28.50
C ARG A 659 27.27 -11.31 -28.71
N ASP A 660 27.67 -11.52 -29.94
CA ASP A 660 29.10 -11.58 -30.30
C ASP A 660 29.84 -10.29 -29.92
N GLY A 661 30.92 -10.40 -29.17
CA GLY A 661 31.74 -9.27 -28.71
C GLY A 661 31.09 -8.43 -27.59
N GLU A 662 29.97 -8.86 -27.07
CA GLU A 662 29.23 -8.11 -26.05
C GLU A 662 30.04 -7.94 -24.77
N VAL A 663 30.76 -8.95 -24.31
CA VAL A 663 31.45 -8.95 -23.01
C VAL A 663 32.45 -7.79 -22.91
N ALA A 664 33.34 -7.66 -23.88
CA ALA A 664 34.33 -6.57 -23.91
C ALA A 664 33.64 -5.21 -24.03
N ALA A 665 32.64 -5.08 -24.93
CA ALA A 665 31.92 -3.82 -25.14
C ALA A 665 31.18 -3.34 -23.88
N ARG A 666 30.61 -4.28 -23.11
CA ARG A 666 29.88 -3.96 -21.84
C ARG A 666 30.85 -3.49 -20.76
N PHE A 667 31.95 -4.16 -20.53
CA PHE A 667 32.91 -3.76 -19.51
C PHE A 667 33.64 -2.46 -19.89
N ASP A 668 33.93 -2.22 -21.16
CA ASP A 668 34.48 -0.94 -21.64
C ASP A 668 33.48 0.22 -21.44
N ALA A 669 32.19 0.01 -21.79
CA ALA A 669 31.14 0.99 -21.56
C ALA A 669 30.98 1.32 -20.06
N LEU A 670 31.02 0.30 -19.19
CA LEU A 670 30.93 0.49 -17.74
C LEU A 670 32.17 1.21 -17.18
N ALA A 671 33.35 0.99 -17.73
CA ALA A 671 34.57 1.73 -17.35
C ALA A 671 34.43 3.21 -17.71
N ASP A 672 33.99 3.51 -18.93
CA ASP A 672 33.72 4.87 -19.38
C ASP A 672 32.62 5.56 -18.54
N TRP A 673 31.64 4.80 -18.13
CA TRP A 673 30.58 5.27 -17.24
C TRP A 673 31.14 5.65 -15.86
N TYR A 674 31.90 4.74 -15.24
CA TYR A 674 32.50 4.97 -13.93
C TYR A 674 33.48 6.15 -13.95
N ASP A 675 34.29 6.26 -15.01
CA ASP A 675 35.19 7.40 -15.15
C ASP A 675 34.49 8.75 -15.19
N LYS A 676 33.31 8.80 -15.81
CA LYS A 676 32.50 10.02 -15.96
C LYS A 676 31.60 10.30 -14.74
N ARG A 677 31.06 9.26 -14.08
CA ARG A 677 29.99 9.37 -13.10
C ARG A 677 30.42 9.04 -11.67
N ARG A 678 31.52 8.29 -11.49
CA ARG A 678 32.05 7.84 -10.21
C ARG A 678 31.11 6.93 -9.42
N HIS A 679 30.26 6.16 -10.10
CA HIS A 679 29.40 5.12 -9.56
C HIS A 679 29.11 4.04 -10.62
N PHE A 680 28.63 2.87 -10.17
CA PHE A 680 28.33 1.70 -11.03
C PHE A 680 26.85 1.50 -11.29
N TRP A 681 25.98 2.41 -10.87
CA TRP A 681 24.55 2.29 -11.12
C TRP A 681 24.24 2.64 -12.58
N VAL A 682 23.89 1.62 -13.36
CA VAL A 682 23.43 1.71 -14.75
C VAL A 682 21.97 1.28 -14.78
N GLY A 683 21.13 1.99 -15.49
CA GLY A 683 19.71 1.71 -15.64
C GLY A 683 19.25 1.94 -17.07
N ASP A 684 17.92 1.91 -17.28
CA ASP A 684 17.25 2.08 -18.58
C ASP A 684 16.00 2.98 -18.50
N GLY A 685 15.80 3.66 -17.36
CA GLY A 685 14.65 4.52 -17.11
C GLY A 685 14.70 5.88 -17.80
N PRO A 686 13.63 6.71 -17.60
CA PRO A 686 13.54 8.05 -18.19
C PRO A 686 14.57 9.03 -17.66
N PHE A 687 15.18 8.72 -16.51
CA PHE A 687 16.31 9.45 -15.94
C PHE A 687 17.50 8.52 -15.75
N TYR A 688 18.69 9.07 -15.89
CA TYR A 688 19.93 8.40 -15.46
C TYR A 688 20.50 9.04 -14.20
N LEU A 689 21.21 8.29 -13.39
CA LEU A 689 21.92 8.78 -12.22
C LEU A 689 23.13 9.60 -12.69
N HIS A 690 23.07 10.92 -12.45
CA HIS A 690 24.12 11.83 -12.90
C HIS A 690 25.24 11.97 -11.88
N ALA A 691 24.88 12.14 -10.59
CA ALA A 691 25.84 12.30 -9.50
C ALA A 691 25.20 11.89 -8.15
N VAL A 692 26.03 11.41 -7.24
CA VAL A 692 25.68 11.13 -5.85
C VAL A 692 26.67 11.83 -4.93
N HIS A 693 26.15 12.60 -3.97
CA HIS A 693 26.94 13.34 -2.98
C HIS A 693 26.53 12.83 -1.58
N PRO A 694 27.17 11.75 -1.08
CA PRO A 694 26.75 11.09 0.17
C PRO A 694 26.88 11.98 1.41
N VAL A 695 27.86 12.87 1.45
CA VAL A 695 28.10 13.77 2.58
C VAL A 695 27.02 14.85 2.65
N GLU A 696 26.67 15.42 1.51
CA GLU A 696 25.62 16.44 1.35
C GLU A 696 24.22 15.85 1.30
N ARG A 697 24.09 14.53 1.33
CA ARG A 697 22.82 13.83 1.18
C ARG A 697 22.03 14.32 -0.04
N THR A 698 22.71 14.39 -1.18
CA THR A 698 22.17 14.90 -2.44
C THR A 698 22.36 13.87 -3.56
N VAL A 699 21.30 13.70 -4.37
CA VAL A 699 21.31 12.83 -5.56
C VAL A 699 20.80 13.64 -6.75
N VAL A 700 21.51 13.57 -7.87
CA VAL A 700 21.16 14.30 -9.09
C VAL A 700 20.80 13.30 -10.19
N LEU A 701 19.59 13.43 -10.71
CA LEU A 701 19.12 12.71 -11.88
C LEU A 701 19.04 13.65 -13.08
N ARG A 702 19.37 13.13 -14.27
CA ARG A 702 19.15 13.85 -15.52
C ARG A 702 18.36 13.03 -16.51
N ARG A 703 17.57 13.71 -17.33
CA ARG A 703 16.77 13.11 -18.39
C ARG A 703 17.64 12.27 -19.34
N TYR A 704 17.19 11.07 -19.61
CA TYR A 704 17.81 10.21 -20.63
C TYR A 704 17.18 10.55 -21.98
N GLU A 705 17.96 11.19 -22.86
CA GLU A 705 17.47 11.70 -24.14
C GLU A 705 17.10 10.61 -25.15
N ASP A 706 17.76 9.44 -25.05
CA ASP A 706 17.54 8.28 -25.91
C ASP A 706 16.40 7.36 -25.40
N PHE A 707 15.62 7.82 -24.39
CA PHE A 707 14.47 7.06 -23.91
C PHE A 707 13.42 6.89 -25.02
N PRO A 708 12.86 5.67 -25.22
CA PRO A 708 12.12 5.38 -26.44
C PRO A 708 10.73 6.02 -26.54
N ASP A 709 10.08 6.28 -25.39
CA ASP A 709 8.68 6.75 -25.37
C ASP A 709 8.54 8.26 -25.55
N PRO A 710 7.46 8.72 -26.19
CA PRO A 710 7.05 10.12 -26.16
C PRO A 710 6.83 10.58 -24.70
N ALA A 711 7.14 11.85 -24.42
CA ALA A 711 7.09 12.39 -23.07
C ALA A 711 5.65 12.52 -22.51
N ASP A 712 4.63 12.46 -23.35
CA ASP A 712 3.21 12.56 -23.01
C ASP A 712 2.50 11.21 -22.81
N LYS A 713 3.20 10.08 -23.03
CA LYS A 713 2.61 8.72 -22.94
C LYS A 713 1.76 8.52 -21.69
N TRP A 714 2.19 9.05 -20.55
CA TRP A 714 1.57 8.84 -19.23
C TRP A 714 0.81 10.07 -18.68
N LEU A 715 0.71 11.16 -19.42
CA LEU A 715 0.04 12.39 -18.94
C LEU A 715 -1.47 12.24 -18.68
N ARG A 716 -2.09 11.14 -19.15
CA ARG A 716 -3.48 10.81 -18.79
C ARG A 716 -3.69 10.59 -17.28
N PHE A 717 -2.61 10.35 -16.52
CA PHE A 717 -2.64 10.18 -15.06
C PHE A 717 -2.28 11.47 -14.32
N SER A 718 -2.70 12.62 -14.81
CA SER A 718 -2.37 13.91 -14.18
C SER A 718 -3.19 14.19 -12.92
N GLU A 719 -4.44 13.71 -12.85
CA GLU A 719 -5.37 14.00 -11.76
C GLU A 719 -6.36 12.85 -11.54
N PRO A 720 -6.60 12.43 -10.28
CA PRO A 720 -7.58 11.40 -9.97
C PRO A 720 -9.01 11.94 -10.07
N ALA A 721 -9.85 11.33 -10.89
CA ALA A 721 -11.26 11.70 -11.02
C ALA A 721 -12.10 11.05 -9.90
N ILE A 722 -11.96 11.55 -8.66
CA ILE A 722 -12.71 11.04 -7.50
C ILE A 722 -14.14 11.59 -7.56
N PRO A 723 -15.20 10.72 -7.53
CA PRO A 723 -16.58 11.18 -7.55
C PRO A 723 -16.93 12.01 -6.31
N GLU A 724 -17.54 13.16 -6.51
CA GLU A 724 -18.13 14.00 -5.46
C GLU A 724 -19.63 13.72 -5.41
N LEU A 725 -20.14 13.37 -4.21
CA LEU A 725 -21.53 12.96 -4.02
C LEU A 725 -22.33 14.03 -3.30
N ALA A 726 -23.58 14.25 -3.75
CA ALA A 726 -24.59 15.01 -3.06
C ALA A 726 -25.85 14.15 -2.95
N LEU A 727 -26.27 13.84 -1.71
CA LEU A 727 -27.47 13.05 -1.43
C LEU A 727 -28.51 13.95 -0.74
N ASP A 728 -29.63 14.22 -1.44
CA ASP A 728 -30.68 15.09 -0.97
C ASP A 728 -32.04 14.34 -0.95
N GLY A 729 -32.89 14.70 0.02
CA GLY A 729 -34.19 14.07 0.15
C GLY A 729 -35.05 14.64 1.28
N PRO A 730 -36.21 14.04 1.58
CA PRO A 730 -37.07 14.48 2.66
C PRO A 730 -36.40 14.31 4.01
N LEU A 731 -36.52 15.30 4.90
CA LEU A 731 -36.10 15.20 6.29
C LEU A 731 -37.07 14.42 7.18
N MET A 732 -38.30 14.26 6.71
CA MET A 732 -39.36 13.49 7.39
C MET A 732 -40.15 12.67 6.38
N VAL A 733 -40.44 11.42 6.74
CA VAL A 733 -41.19 10.46 5.91
C VAL A 733 -42.27 9.82 6.79
N GLU A 734 -43.55 9.75 6.33
CA GLU A 734 -44.57 9.04 7.07
C GLU A 734 -44.36 7.53 6.98
N THR A 735 -44.47 6.82 8.09
CA THR A 735 -44.38 5.36 8.14
C THR A 735 -45.43 4.75 7.23
N GLY A 736 -45.02 3.87 6.31
CA GLY A 736 -45.91 3.23 5.34
C GLY A 736 -46.12 4.05 4.05
N SER A 737 -45.42 5.17 3.88
CA SER A 737 -45.35 5.91 2.61
C SER A 737 -44.01 5.63 1.92
N GLY A 738 -43.95 5.79 0.59
CA GLY A 738 -42.68 5.75 -0.12
C GLY A 738 -41.89 7.05 0.02
N ALA A 739 -40.57 6.97 -0.14
CA ALA A 739 -39.67 8.12 -0.15
C ALA A 739 -38.70 8.08 -1.35
N ARG A 740 -38.32 9.26 -1.82
CA ARG A 740 -37.37 9.39 -2.91
C ARG A 740 -36.25 10.35 -2.52
N PHE A 741 -35.02 9.94 -2.79
CA PHE A 741 -33.79 10.70 -2.55
C PHE A 741 -33.06 10.86 -3.87
N SER A 742 -32.57 12.07 -4.16
CA SER A 742 -31.73 12.34 -5.33
C SER A 742 -30.26 12.20 -4.99
N LEU A 743 -29.48 11.60 -5.89
CA LEU A 743 -28.04 11.42 -5.76
C LEU A 743 -27.33 12.11 -6.92
N GLY A 744 -26.68 13.24 -6.64
CA GLY A 744 -25.77 13.90 -7.56
C GLY A 744 -24.41 13.26 -7.51
N ILE A 745 -23.83 12.92 -8.67
CA ILE A 745 -22.47 12.38 -8.79
C ILE A 745 -21.72 13.30 -9.76
N THR A 746 -20.71 14.01 -9.25
CA THR A 746 -19.99 15.03 -10.02
C THR A 746 -18.48 14.88 -9.87
N PHE A 747 -17.74 15.53 -10.76
CA PHE A 747 -16.31 15.78 -10.63
C PHE A 747 -16.00 17.18 -11.15
N GLN A 748 -15.36 18.01 -10.33
CA GLN A 748 -15.10 19.44 -10.63
C GLN A 748 -16.36 20.22 -11.06
N GLY A 749 -17.51 19.87 -10.48
CA GLY A 749 -18.79 20.52 -10.78
C GLY A 749 -19.51 20.03 -12.05
N GLU A 750 -18.89 19.17 -12.85
CA GLU A 750 -19.49 18.52 -14.02
C GLU A 750 -20.04 17.14 -13.66
N SER A 751 -21.08 16.69 -14.37
CA SER A 751 -21.65 15.35 -14.17
C SER A 751 -20.59 14.27 -14.41
N TYR A 752 -20.48 13.35 -13.45
CA TYR A 752 -19.56 12.22 -13.58
C TYR A 752 -19.99 11.30 -14.74
N PRO A 753 -19.04 10.80 -15.59
CA PRO A 753 -19.39 9.95 -16.70
C PRO A 753 -20.11 8.68 -16.24
N PRO A 754 -21.33 8.42 -16.72
CA PRO A 754 -22.15 7.30 -16.25
C PRO A 754 -21.55 5.92 -16.53
N ASP A 755 -20.77 5.80 -17.61
CA ASP A 755 -20.04 4.59 -18.00
C ASP A 755 -18.83 4.29 -17.10
N ALA A 756 -18.38 5.29 -16.36
CA ALA A 756 -17.31 5.13 -15.37
C ALA A 756 -17.83 4.73 -13.99
N ILE A 757 -19.14 4.76 -13.72
CA ILE A 757 -19.72 4.31 -12.46
C ILE A 757 -19.90 2.79 -12.52
N GLN A 758 -19.19 2.07 -11.65
CA GLN A 758 -19.25 0.62 -11.54
C GLN A 758 -20.41 0.15 -10.66
N GLY A 759 -20.70 0.93 -9.60
CA GLY A 759 -21.79 0.65 -8.67
C GLY A 759 -22.22 1.90 -7.92
N ALA A 760 -23.49 1.96 -7.57
CA ALA A 760 -24.05 2.94 -6.63
C ALA A 760 -25.02 2.18 -5.73
N THR A 761 -24.56 1.81 -4.55
CA THR A 761 -25.31 1.01 -3.59
C THR A 761 -25.78 1.88 -2.43
N PHE A 762 -27.02 1.75 -2.02
CA PHE A 762 -27.54 2.41 -0.82
C PHE A 762 -27.75 1.43 0.32
N MET A 763 -27.58 1.91 1.53
CA MET A 763 -27.76 1.20 2.78
C MET A 763 -28.73 2.03 3.65
N LEU A 764 -29.74 1.40 4.21
CA LEU A 764 -30.76 2.02 5.03
C LEU A 764 -30.61 1.52 6.47
N PHE A 765 -30.30 2.43 7.39
CA PHE A 765 -30.13 2.13 8.80
C PHE A 765 -31.27 2.75 9.62
N ASP A 766 -31.77 2.03 10.60
CA ASP A 766 -32.75 2.51 11.56
C ASP A 766 -32.12 3.37 12.66
N GLY A 767 -32.95 3.74 13.66
CA GLY A 767 -32.51 4.58 14.77
C GLY A 767 -31.56 3.92 15.75
N ASP A 768 -31.50 2.62 15.78
CA ASP A 768 -30.57 1.82 16.59
C ASP A 768 -29.25 1.51 15.84
N GLY A 769 -29.20 1.85 14.54
CA GLY A 769 -28.05 1.62 13.68
C GLY A 769 -28.04 0.25 13.01
N GLU A 770 -29.16 -0.47 13.06
CA GLU A 770 -29.30 -1.75 12.37
C GLU A 770 -29.52 -1.55 10.87
N LEU A 771 -28.85 -2.36 10.03
CA LEU A 771 -29.06 -2.37 8.59
C LEU A 771 -30.41 -3.00 8.25
N VAL A 772 -31.39 -2.17 7.84
CA VAL A 772 -32.75 -2.62 7.52
C VAL A 772 -32.88 -3.05 6.07
N HIS A 773 -32.19 -2.38 5.16
CA HIS A 773 -32.26 -2.67 3.74
C HIS A 773 -31.01 -2.20 3.00
N GLU A 774 -30.64 -2.94 1.95
CA GLU A 774 -29.59 -2.61 0.99
C GLU A 774 -30.13 -2.73 -0.42
N GLY A 775 -29.66 -1.88 -1.34
CA GLY A 775 -30.08 -1.95 -2.74
C GLY A 775 -29.28 -1.03 -3.66
N ALA A 776 -29.55 -1.12 -4.95
CA ALA A 776 -28.89 -0.29 -5.95
C ALA A 776 -29.65 1.01 -6.17
N ALA A 777 -28.93 2.14 -6.20
CA ALA A 777 -29.48 3.39 -6.70
C ALA A 777 -29.78 3.26 -8.20
N GLN A 778 -30.83 3.91 -8.66
CA GLN A 778 -31.33 3.81 -10.03
C GLN A 778 -31.05 5.08 -10.81
N ARG A 779 -30.84 4.95 -12.12
CA ARG A 779 -30.78 6.13 -12.99
C ARG A 779 -32.19 6.68 -13.17
N SER A 780 -32.33 7.99 -12.98
CA SER A 780 -33.57 8.71 -13.26
C SER A 780 -33.68 9.09 -14.76
N ASP A 781 -34.89 9.38 -15.18
CA ASP A 781 -35.21 9.72 -16.60
C ASP A 781 -34.48 10.99 -17.08
N ASP A 782 -34.12 11.89 -16.18
CA ASP A 782 -33.36 13.12 -16.44
C ASP A 782 -31.83 12.91 -16.47
N GLY A 783 -31.38 11.65 -16.31
CA GLY A 783 -29.97 11.28 -16.37
C GLY A 783 -29.24 11.36 -15.05
N GLY A 784 -29.90 11.78 -13.95
CA GLY A 784 -29.39 11.74 -12.59
C GLY A 784 -29.46 10.34 -11.98
N TRP A 785 -29.16 10.25 -10.68
CA TRP A 785 -29.32 9.04 -9.89
C TRP A 785 -30.31 9.27 -8.77
N GLN A 786 -31.01 8.23 -8.35
CA GLN A 786 -31.98 8.30 -7.25
C GLN A 786 -32.04 7.00 -6.46
N VAL A 787 -32.39 7.12 -5.18
CA VAL A 787 -32.81 6.01 -4.33
C VAL A 787 -34.31 6.18 -4.09
N THR A 788 -35.07 5.13 -4.33
CA THR A 788 -36.51 5.10 -4.06
C THR A 788 -36.78 4.01 -3.04
N LEU A 789 -37.32 4.40 -1.88
CA LEU A 789 -37.79 3.48 -0.87
C LEU A 789 -39.30 3.29 -1.04
N ASP A 790 -39.76 2.07 -1.01
CA ASP A 790 -41.17 1.75 -1.01
C ASP A 790 -41.80 1.82 0.39
N ALA A 791 -43.12 1.65 0.46
CA ALA A 791 -43.87 1.76 1.73
C ALA A 791 -43.47 0.65 2.73
N GLU A 792 -43.06 -0.51 2.29
CA GLU A 792 -42.66 -1.64 3.13
C GLU A 792 -41.29 -1.39 3.76
N GLN A 793 -40.33 -0.89 2.97
CA GLN A 793 -38.98 -0.50 3.42
C GLN A 793 -39.04 0.62 4.46
N VAL A 794 -39.87 1.65 4.22
CA VAL A 794 -40.06 2.74 5.19
C VAL A 794 -40.77 2.25 6.45
N ALA A 795 -41.73 1.30 6.32
CA ALA A 795 -42.43 0.76 7.51
C ALA A 795 -41.50 -0.11 8.38
N ALA A 796 -40.51 -0.75 7.79
CA ALA A 796 -39.52 -1.56 8.52
C ALA A 796 -38.62 -0.73 9.45
N LEU A 797 -38.42 0.56 9.16
CA LEU A 797 -37.64 1.47 10.00
C LEU A 797 -38.28 1.80 11.36
N GLY A 798 -39.60 1.55 11.50
CA GLY A 798 -40.29 2.05 12.65
C GLY A 798 -40.40 3.59 12.68
N SER A 799 -40.70 4.18 13.85
CA SER A 799 -40.77 5.64 14.03
C SER A 799 -39.50 6.10 14.77
N GLY A 800 -38.74 7.01 14.18
CA GLY A 800 -37.49 7.49 14.79
C GLY A 800 -36.55 8.16 13.77
N ALA A 801 -35.34 8.41 14.21
CA ALA A 801 -34.28 8.93 13.38
C ALA A 801 -33.64 7.76 12.58
N ASN A 802 -33.39 7.95 11.30
CA ASN A 802 -32.81 6.95 10.41
C ASN A 802 -31.72 7.58 9.53
N SER A 803 -30.93 6.75 8.89
CA SER A 803 -29.89 7.18 7.95
C SER A 803 -29.97 6.41 6.64
N LEU A 804 -29.91 7.14 5.54
CA LEU A 804 -29.65 6.59 4.21
C LEU A 804 -28.20 6.90 3.85
N GLU A 805 -27.39 5.88 3.64
CA GLU A 805 -26.02 6.01 3.19
C GLU A 805 -25.90 5.47 1.76
N VAL A 806 -25.04 6.08 0.95
CA VAL A 806 -24.77 5.63 -0.41
C VAL A 806 -23.27 5.52 -0.61
N VAL A 807 -22.84 4.41 -1.22
CA VAL A 807 -21.47 4.21 -1.70
C VAL A 807 -21.46 4.16 -3.23
N VAL A 808 -20.54 4.92 -3.82
CA VAL A 808 -20.32 4.92 -5.28
C VAL A 808 -18.91 4.45 -5.58
N THR A 809 -18.79 3.49 -6.49
CA THR A 809 -17.52 2.97 -7.00
C THR A 809 -17.33 3.34 -8.47
N SER A 810 -16.09 3.57 -8.88
CA SER A 810 -15.73 4.03 -10.22
C SER A 810 -14.64 3.15 -10.85
N SER A 811 -14.66 3.04 -12.18
CA SER A 811 -13.59 2.43 -12.96
C SER A 811 -12.35 3.35 -13.11
N ARG A 812 -12.47 4.64 -12.76
CA ARG A 812 -11.39 5.63 -12.89
C ARG A 812 -10.52 5.75 -11.65
N VAL A 813 -11.11 5.46 -10.46
CA VAL A 813 -10.42 5.52 -9.17
C VAL A 813 -10.86 4.36 -8.29
N ALA A 814 -9.95 3.82 -7.53
CA ALA A 814 -10.23 2.74 -6.59
C ALA A 814 -10.90 3.21 -5.30
N LEU A 815 -10.79 4.51 -5.00
CA LEU A 815 -11.40 5.08 -3.81
C LEU A 815 -12.93 5.11 -3.95
N PRO A 816 -13.68 4.47 -3.05
CA PRO A 816 -15.13 4.65 -2.97
C PRO A 816 -15.48 6.04 -2.45
N SER A 817 -16.55 6.61 -2.96
CA SER A 817 -17.13 7.85 -2.44
C SER A 817 -18.39 7.55 -1.65
N PHE A 818 -18.59 8.25 -0.52
CA PHE A 818 -19.71 8.06 0.39
C PHE A 818 -20.52 9.32 0.55
N ALA A 819 -21.84 9.18 0.69
CA ALA A 819 -22.74 10.24 1.09
C ALA A 819 -23.76 9.67 2.07
N SER A 820 -24.26 10.51 2.99
CA SER A 820 -25.28 10.14 3.95
C SER A 820 -26.37 11.22 4.06
N HIS A 821 -27.60 10.80 4.28
CA HIS A 821 -28.75 11.66 4.53
C HIS A 821 -29.53 11.15 5.73
N ALA A 822 -29.61 11.96 6.78
CA ALA A 822 -30.40 11.65 7.97
C ALA A 822 -31.85 12.14 7.79
N PHE A 823 -32.82 11.30 8.13
CA PHE A 823 -34.21 11.62 8.08
C PHE A 823 -34.98 10.96 9.25
N ALA A 824 -36.19 11.43 9.51
CA ALA A 824 -37.04 10.84 10.54
C ALA A 824 -38.26 10.16 9.91
N THR A 825 -38.60 8.96 10.39
CA THR A 825 -39.90 8.35 10.15
C THR A 825 -40.89 8.75 11.22
N VAL A 826 -42.09 9.18 10.83
CA VAL A 826 -43.12 9.66 11.70
C VAL A 826 -44.44 8.91 11.47
N PRO A 827 -45.34 8.76 12.50
CA PRO A 827 -46.64 8.15 12.30
C PRO A 827 -47.47 8.90 11.24
N PRO A 828 -48.34 8.21 10.48
CA PRO A 828 -49.18 8.81 9.48
C PRO A 828 -50.04 9.96 10.06
N GLY A 829 -50.12 11.08 9.34
CA GLY A 829 -50.89 12.27 9.78
C GLY A 829 -50.14 13.20 10.77
N THR A 830 -48.84 13.01 10.95
CA THR A 830 -48.01 13.93 11.71
C THR A 830 -47.75 15.18 10.85
N GLU A 831 -48.27 16.34 11.24
CA GLU A 831 -47.98 17.61 10.53
C GLU A 831 -46.48 17.94 10.64
N ALA A 832 -45.82 18.14 9.48
CA ALA A 832 -44.47 18.64 9.42
C ALA A 832 -44.42 20.03 10.08
N LEU A 833 -43.63 20.19 11.13
CA LEU A 833 -43.29 21.52 11.65
C LEU A 833 -42.56 22.27 10.52
N GLU A 834 -43.25 23.21 9.87
CA GLU A 834 -42.61 24.14 8.93
C GLU A 834 -41.46 24.84 9.67
N THR A 835 -40.23 24.45 9.31
CA THR A 835 -39.06 25.21 9.73
C THR A 835 -39.13 26.54 8.97
N ALA A 836 -39.38 27.63 9.70
CA ALA A 836 -39.30 28.97 9.15
C ALA A 836 -37.92 29.21 8.53
N PRO A 837 -37.83 29.95 7.42
CA PRO A 837 -36.64 30.17 6.59
C PRO A 837 -35.48 30.84 7.34
#